data_19bf97c03011eb7fd2a68a42eb5bd4ae
#
_entry.id   19bf97c03011eb7fd2a68a42eb5bd4ae
#
_cell.length_a   1.000
_cell.length_b   1.000
_cell.length_c   1.000
_cell.angle_alpha   90.00
_cell.angle_beta   90.00
_cell.angle_gamma   90.00
#
_symmetry.space_group_name_H-M   'P 1'
#
loop_
_entity.id
_entity.type
_entity.pdbx_description
1 polymer ?
#
loop_
_entity_poly.entity_id
_entity_poly.type
_entity_poly.pdbx_seq_one_letter_code
_entity_poly.pdbx_strand_id
1 'polypeptide(L)'
;QIPPIDGRLAQLVPLARPGTTRRVTEAAGNTETFAPVEAKFVRFTIHDANAHPTLGVIEPCLDEFEIFTDEPEPRNVALAAHGTKVTASGSKNSTAHTLPFIHDGRFGDARSWMSATKGRGWVMFELPAPARIAKVVWSRDRTGRYPDRLATAFTLEAGLAPDRMAVVAEAVPLRPTVGAGPINTDRFAPVRAKRLRFTILATNSLEPCLDELEVFDTAGRNVALASLGTKVATSGNTIVADRHEPDFVNDGLHGNERSWLGDEPGRGWVELEFPAEHEIVRVLWSRDREGKLVDRLPVAYRIEVATGEAWTVVADSTDRRPHVAGEGRGPGFTVAGLSPEDTETANRLLREKAALEAKIKATESGQLAFAGKFRAPDEIRLLARGDPEQPKETVAPAVPVALGDLRLAPETPEQDRRRALADWITRPENPLTARVMVNRVWQGHFGAGLVETPSDFGHSGAKPTHPALLDWLATEFIRSGWSVKRLHRLIVLSTTYRQSSQITAAAAAQDAEARLLWRFPARRIEAESVRDSMLAVSGRLDLRMFGRGFDLFDKRGGLSGFKPVETLTPANQRRMIYAHKVRRETEAVFGAFDCPDAGQSTARRRESTTPIQALNLFNSRFTLETAAALAARLHQDVGADPSRQIVRAYELAFSRTPTADELRAAEPIVRAHGLAPLGRALFNSNEFLFLP
;
A
#
# COMPACT_ATOMS: atom_id res chain seq x y z
N GLN A 1 -3.65 -17.34 -12.57
CA GLN A 1 -3.60 -16.92 -13.99
C GLN A 1 -2.42 -15.98 -14.30
N ILE A 2 -1.88 -15.23 -13.33
CA ILE A 2 -0.72 -14.34 -13.54
C ILE A 2 0.58 -15.11 -13.77
N PRO A 3 0.96 -16.14 -12.96
CA PRO A 3 2.21 -16.84 -13.16
C PRO A 3 2.43 -17.45 -14.57
N PRO A 4 1.42 -18.05 -15.23
CA PRO A 4 1.56 -18.47 -16.62
C PRO A 4 1.83 -17.33 -17.60
N ILE A 5 1.28 -16.13 -17.36
CA ILE A 5 1.53 -14.94 -18.20
C ILE A 5 2.98 -14.50 -18.03
N ASP A 6 3.47 -14.42 -16.79
CA ASP A 6 4.85 -14.05 -16.51
C ASP A 6 5.84 -15.05 -17.12
N GLY A 7 5.53 -16.36 -17.05
CA GLY A 7 6.31 -17.41 -17.72
C GLY A 7 6.39 -17.22 -19.24
N ARG A 8 5.29 -16.84 -19.89
CA ARG A 8 5.27 -16.55 -21.34
C ARG A 8 6.01 -15.27 -21.69
N LEU A 9 5.87 -14.21 -20.88
CA LEU A 9 6.65 -12.97 -21.04
C LEU A 9 8.15 -13.25 -20.91
N ALA A 10 8.56 -14.05 -19.93
CA ALA A 10 9.95 -14.42 -19.75
C ALA A 10 10.55 -15.21 -20.94
N GLN A 11 9.73 -15.92 -21.71
CA GLN A 11 10.16 -16.58 -22.96
C GLN A 11 10.42 -15.59 -24.10
N LEU A 12 9.83 -14.40 -24.06
CA LEU A 12 10.04 -13.35 -25.06
C LEU A 12 11.27 -12.47 -24.78
N VAL A 13 11.90 -12.57 -23.58
CA VAL A 13 13.10 -11.79 -23.26
C VAL A 13 14.19 -12.09 -24.28
N PRO A 14 14.89 -11.06 -24.83
CA PRO A 14 16.00 -11.29 -25.74
C PRO A 14 17.10 -12.18 -25.13
N LEU A 15 17.79 -12.97 -25.97
CA LEU A 15 18.91 -13.78 -25.51
C LEU A 15 20.04 -12.89 -24.97
N ALA A 16 20.64 -13.33 -23.88
CA ALA A 16 21.82 -12.70 -23.31
C ALA A 16 23.02 -12.80 -24.29
N ARG A 17 23.81 -11.74 -24.32
CA ARG A 17 25.04 -11.61 -25.10
C ARG A 17 26.18 -11.26 -24.15
N PRO A 18 26.74 -12.26 -23.44
CA PRO A 18 27.77 -12.01 -22.45
C PRO A 18 29.03 -11.40 -23.11
N GLY A 19 29.68 -10.51 -22.36
CA GLY A 19 30.88 -9.82 -22.87
C GLY A 19 30.59 -8.69 -23.87
N THR A 20 29.33 -8.24 -24.00
CA THR A 20 28.96 -7.12 -24.88
C THR A 20 29.69 -5.85 -24.45
N THR A 21 30.40 -5.21 -25.39
CA THR A 21 30.94 -3.87 -25.16
C THR A 21 29.81 -2.86 -25.31
N ARG A 22 29.45 -2.21 -24.21
CA ARG A 22 28.42 -1.13 -24.24
C ARG A 22 28.95 0.04 -25.04
N ARG A 23 28.16 0.53 -25.98
CA ARG A 23 28.42 1.73 -26.73
C ARG A 23 27.55 2.86 -26.19
N VAL A 24 28.19 4.00 -25.91
CA VAL A 24 27.51 5.22 -25.53
C VAL A 24 27.33 6.06 -26.79
N THR A 25 26.10 6.46 -27.10
CA THR A 25 25.78 7.41 -28.17
C THR A 25 25.48 8.78 -27.56
N GLU A 26 25.90 9.85 -28.27
CA GLU A 26 25.72 11.23 -27.84
C GLU A 26 24.84 12.01 -28.84
N ALA A 27 23.98 12.90 -28.31
CA ALA A 27 23.09 13.67 -29.16
C ALA A 27 23.83 14.61 -30.11
N ALA A 28 24.94 15.19 -29.66
CA ALA A 28 25.71 16.18 -30.40
C ALA A 28 26.55 15.59 -31.54
N GLY A 29 26.88 14.30 -31.51
CA GLY A 29 27.59 13.66 -32.59
C GLY A 29 28.21 12.31 -32.26
N ASN A 30 28.16 11.41 -33.21
CA ASN A 30 28.69 10.06 -33.14
C ASN A 30 29.53 9.80 -34.37
N THR A 31 30.70 9.22 -34.21
CA THR A 31 31.62 8.90 -35.30
C THR A 31 31.81 7.39 -35.38
N GLU A 32 31.50 6.82 -36.52
CA GLU A 32 31.70 5.43 -36.88
C GLU A 32 32.90 5.31 -37.81
N THR A 33 33.96 4.66 -37.39
CA THR A 33 35.13 4.35 -38.22
C THR A 33 35.21 2.85 -38.45
N PHE A 34 35.49 2.46 -39.69
CA PHE A 34 35.49 1.06 -40.10
C PHE A 34 36.57 0.82 -41.20
N ALA A 35 36.86 -0.44 -41.46
CA ALA A 35 37.75 -0.78 -42.56
C ALA A 35 37.19 -0.23 -43.88
N PRO A 36 37.95 0.41 -44.76
CA PRO A 36 37.49 1.01 -45.99
C PRO A 36 36.70 0.01 -46.85
N VAL A 37 35.49 0.40 -47.26
CA VAL A 37 34.58 -0.41 -48.07
C VAL A 37 34.12 0.39 -49.29
N GLU A 38 34.06 -0.27 -50.45
CA GLU A 38 33.45 0.34 -51.67
C GLU A 38 31.94 0.25 -51.60
N ALA A 39 31.24 1.38 -51.59
CA ALA A 39 29.81 1.46 -51.41
C ALA A 39 29.16 2.45 -52.35
N LYS A 40 28.00 2.08 -52.90
CA LYS A 40 27.03 2.96 -53.52
C LYS A 40 25.81 3.19 -52.65
N PHE A 41 25.53 2.25 -51.75
CA PHE A 41 24.42 2.32 -50.80
C PHE A 41 24.94 2.25 -49.36
N VAL A 42 24.41 3.13 -48.49
CA VAL A 42 24.71 3.16 -47.05
C VAL A 42 23.39 3.23 -46.34
N ARG A 43 23.09 2.26 -45.46
CA ARG A 43 21.83 2.20 -44.65
C ARG A 43 22.18 2.29 -43.17
N PHE A 44 21.48 3.20 -42.48
CA PHE A 44 21.49 3.33 -41.04
C PHE A 44 20.15 2.89 -40.50
N THR A 45 20.11 1.76 -39.82
CA THR A 45 18.92 1.18 -39.24
C THR A 45 18.93 1.39 -37.74
N ILE A 46 17.93 2.10 -37.20
CA ILE A 46 17.76 2.35 -35.77
C ILE A 46 16.89 1.24 -35.19
N HIS A 47 17.42 0.51 -34.21
CA HIS A 47 16.76 -0.58 -33.52
C HIS A 47 16.15 -0.16 -32.19
N ASP A 48 16.72 0.89 -31.52
CA ASP A 48 16.22 1.45 -30.26
C ASP A 48 16.62 2.92 -30.15
N ALA A 49 15.81 3.69 -29.41
CA ALA A 49 16.09 5.09 -29.10
C ALA A 49 15.86 5.35 -27.61
N ASN A 50 16.56 6.37 -27.05
CA ASN A 50 16.35 6.74 -25.68
C ASN A 50 14.94 7.27 -25.41
N ALA A 51 14.50 7.15 -24.16
CA ALA A 51 13.17 7.59 -23.74
C ALA A 51 13.16 9.10 -23.46
N HIS A 52 12.09 9.76 -23.88
CA HIS A 52 11.77 11.11 -23.40
C HIS A 52 11.32 11.05 -21.92
N PRO A 53 11.74 11.98 -21.04
CA PRO A 53 11.49 11.91 -19.61
C PRO A 53 10.01 11.72 -19.21
N THR A 54 9.07 12.26 -19.98
CA THR A 54 7.63 12.21 -19.68
C THR A 54 6.79 11.40 -20.67
N LEU A 55 7.27 11.21 -21.91
CA LEU A 55 6.52 10.56 -22.99
C LEU A 55 6.98 9.12 -23.28
N GLY A 56 8.01 8.65 -22.59
CA GLY A 56 8.60 7.34 -22.87
C GLY A 56 9.34 7.30 -24.21
N VAL A 57 9.45 6.10 -24.82
CA VAL A 57 10.09 5.94 -26.12
C VAL A 57 9.21 6.57 -27.21
N ILE A 58 9.79 7.52 -27.92
CA ILE A 58 9.16 8.26 -29.03
C ILE A 58 9.94 8.06 -30.34
N GLU A 59 9.53 8.72 -31.39
CA GLU A 59 10.12 8.56 -32.72
C GLU A 59 11.58 9.06 -32.73
N PRO A 60 12.59 8.27 -33.20
CA PRO A 60 13.97 8.72 -33.31
C PRO A 60 14.14 9.84 -34.34
N CYS A 61 15.15 10.67 -34.11
CA CYS A 61 15.44 11.84 -34.92
C CYS A 61 16.93 11.90 -35.31
N LEU A 62 17.20 12.37 -36.51
CA LEU A 62 18.55 12.66 -37.01
C LEU A 62 18.56 14.07 -37.61
N ASP A 63 19.53 14.90 -37.22
CA ASP A 63 19.67 16.25 -37.79
C ASP A 63 20.66 16.28 -38.99
N GLU A 64 21.74 15.53 -38.93
CA GLU A 64 22.68 15.44 -40.03
C GLU A 64 23.34 14.07 -40.06
N PHE A 65 23.62 13.57 -41.27
CA PHE A 65 24.27 12.30 -41.52
C PHE A 65 25.34 12.48 -42.62
N GLU A 66 26.61 12.27 -42.29
CA GLU A 66 27.74 12.52 -43.15
C GLU A 66 28.48 11.21 -43.43
N ILE A 67 28.90 11.01 -44.69
CA ILE A 67 29.61 9.81 -45.13
C ILE A 67 30.94 10.29 -45.77
N PHE A 68 32.05 9.84 -45.20
CA PHE A 68 33.37 10.30 -45.63
C PHE A 68 34.18 9.23 -46.37
N THR A 69 34.83 9.67 -47.45
CA THR A 69 35.73 8.84 -48.26
C THR A 69 37.02 8.48 -47.49
N ASP A 70 37.67 7.38 -47.96
CA ASP A 70 38.99 6.91 -47.49
C ASP A 70 40.09 7.57 -48.34
N GLU A 71 40.20 8.89 -48.30
CA GLU A 71 41.16 9.71 -48.97
C GLU A 71 41.99 10.53 -47.96
N PRO A 72 43.21 11.00 -48.30
CA PRO A 72 44.00 11.86 -47.43
C PRO A 72 43.24 13.13 -46.97
N GLU A 73 42.38 13.67 -47.85
CA GLU A 73 41.41 14.74 -47.55
C GLU A 73 40.03 14.15 -47.70
N PRO A 74 39.40 13.61 -46.62
CA PRO A 74 38.14 12.95 -46.70
C PRO A 74 37.00 13.88 -47.12
N ARG A 75 36.25 13.50 -48.17
CA ARG A 75 35.10 14.27 -48.68
C ARG A 75 33.78 13.69 -48.14
N ASN A 76 32.87 14.55 -47.72
CA ASN A 76 31.53 14.14 -47.38
C ASN A 76 30.73 13.87 -48.65
N VAL A 77 30.50 12.60 -49.00
CA VAL A 77 29.78 12.17 -50.15
C VAL A 77 28.23 12.01 -49.93
N ALA A 78 27.78 12.23 -48.68
CA ALA A 78 26.37 12.16 -48.37
C ALA A 78 25.55 13.39 -48.80
N LEU A 79 26.21 14.51 -49.11
CA LEU A 79 25.55 15.78 -49.35
C LEU A 79 24.61 15.72 -50.58
N ALA A 80 23.39 16.24 -50.44
CA ALA A 80 22.43 16.40 -51.51
C ALA A 80 22.99 17.22 -52.68
N ALA A 81 23.83 18.21 -52.39
CA ALA A 81 24.51 19.03 -53.40
C ALA A 81 25.41 18.22 -54.35
N HIS A 82 25.86 17.05 -53.94
CA HIS A 82 26.67 16.14 -54.75
C HIS A 82 25.87 15.10 -55.51
N GLY A 83 24.49 15.15 -55.43
CA GLY A 83 23.61 14.25 -56.15
C GLY A 83 23.22 12.99 -55.37
N THR A 84 23.60 12.87 -54.07
CA THR A 84 23.19 11.76 -53.22
C THR A 84 21.69 11.84 -52.94
N LYS A 85 21.02 10.70 -53.07
CA LYS A 85 19.58 10.54 -52.76
C LYS A 85 19.39 9.84 -51.42
N VAL A 86 18.36 10.21 -50.69
CA VAL A 86 18.02 9.58 -49.42
C VAL A 86 16.58 9.04 -49.42
N THR A 87 16.38 7.85 -48.84
CA THR A 87 15.10 7.22 -48.62
C THR A 87 14.99 6.79 -47.12
N ALA A 88 13.76 6.58 -46.64
CA ALA A 88 13.55 6.21 -45.24
C ALA A 88 12.39 5.22 -45.07
N SER A 89 12.35 4.53 -43.94
CA SER A 89 11.24 3.63 -43.56
C SER A 89 9.91 4.34 -43.37
N GLY A 90 9.92 5.66 -43.24
CA GLY A 90 8.78 6.55 -43.04
C GLY A 90 9.23 7.83 -42.35
N SER A 91 8.48 8.90 -42.53
CA SER A 91 8.81 10.22 -41.98
C SER A 91 7.59 10.87 -41.34
N LYS A 92 7.78 11.46 -40.18
CA LYS A 92 6.83 12.34 -39.51
C LYS A 92 7.12 13.78 -39.95
N ASN A 93 6.57 14.16 -41.10
CA ASN A 93 6.90 15.43 -41.73
C ASN A 93 6.27 16.64 -41.04
N SER A 94 7.07 17.69 -40.86
CA SER A 94 6.66 19.03 -40.43
C SER A 94 7.57 20.08 -41.06
N THR A 95 7.35 21.35 -40.80
CA THR A 95 8.26 22.42 -41.22
C THR A 95 9.68 22.30 -40.71
N ALA A 96 9.85 21.65 -39.56
CA ALA A 96 11.16 21.44 -38.89
C ALA A 96 11.75 20.04 -39.17
N HIS A 97 10.94 19.07 -39.65
CA HIS A 97 11.36 17.68 -39.81
C HIS A 97 10.99 17.17 -41.16
N THR A 98 11.98 17.08 -42.07
CA THR A 98 11.81 16.49 -43.38
C THR A 98 13.03 15.66 -43.76
N LEU A 99 12.88 14.59 -44.54
CA LEU A 99 13.93 13.68 -44.88
C LEU A 99 15.14 14.35 -45.55
N PRO A 100 14.98 15.31 -46.49
CA PRO A 100 16.13 15.97 -47.15
C PRO A 100 17.04 16.76 -46.20
N PHE A 101 16.61 17.10 -44.99
CA PHE A 101 17.41 17.88 -44.06
C PHE A 101 18.62 17.12 -43.48
N ILE A 102 18.60 15.78 -43.47
CA ILE A 102 19.70 14.99 -42.87
C ILE A 102 20.96 14.94 -43.69
N HIS A 103 21.04 15.57 -44.87
CA HIS A 103 22.21 15.59 -45.75
C HIS A 103 22.31 16.89 -46.56
N ASP A 104 21.77 17.98 -46.01
CA ASP A 104 21.85 19.31 -46.66
C ASP A 104 23.02 20.15 -46.19
N GLY A 105 23.88 19.63 -45.28
CA GLY A 105 25.04 20.32 -44.72
C GLY A 105 24.70 21.31 -43.62
N ARG A 106 23.45 21.26 -43.10
CA ARG A 106 22.98 22.12 -42.00
C ARG A 106 22.40 21.24 -40.89
N PHE A 107 22.59 21.64 -39.68
CA PHE A 107 22.20 20.82 -38.51
C PHE A 107 21.40 21.60 -37.50
N GLY A 108 20.82 20.89 -36.55
CA GLY A 108 19.98 21.36 -35.46
C GLY A 108 18.54 20.79 -35.54
N ASP A 109 17.85 20.75 -34.41
CA ASP A 109 16.57 20.10 -34.28
C ASP A 109 15.51 20.58 -35.29
N ALA A 110 15.48 21.88 -35.60
CA ALA A 110 14.60 22.45 -36.60
C ALA A 110 14.92 22.09 -38.05
N ARG A 111 15.97 21.32 -38.29
CA ARG A 111 16.42 20.82 -39.60
C ARG A 111 16.85 19.36 -39.48
N SER A 112 15.84 18.48 -39.29
CA SER A 112 16.11 17.08 -39.00
C SER A 112 15.09 16.18 -39.69
N TRP A 113 15.36 14.90 -39.73
CA TRP A 113 14.38 13.86 -40.04
C TRP A 113 13.89 13.23 -38.74
N MET A 114 12.58 12.91 -38.72
CA MET A 114 11.94 12.17 -37.64
C MET A 114 11.28 10.92 -38.23
N SER A 115 11.55 9.75 -37.64
CA SER A 115 10.90 8.51 -38.06
C SER A 115 9.39 8.57 -37.85
N ALA A 116 8.64 7.82 -38.66
CA ALA A 116 7.21 7.60 -38.43
C ALA A 116 6.91 6.55 -37.34
N THR A 117 7.92 5.80 -36.90
CA THR A 117 7.78 4.67 -35.96
C THR A 117 8.53 4.96 -34.67
N LYS A 118 7.88 4.76 -33.52
CA LYS A 118 8.48 4.94 -32.20
C LYS A 118 9.66 3.99 -32.00
N GLY A 119 10.78 4.54 -31.53
CA GLY A 119 12.01 3.82 -31.17
C GLY A 119 12.75 3.20 -32.34
N ARG A 120 12.24 3.24 -33.57
CA ARG A 120 12.78 2.51 -34.73
C ARG A 120 12.69 3.32 -36.01
N GLY A 121 13.47 2.92 -36.99
CA GLY A 121 13.42 3.49 -38.34
C GLY A 121 14.70 3.20 -39.09
N TRP A 122 14.73 3.49 -40.38
CA TRP A 122 15.96 3.46 -41.16
C TRP A 122 15.99 4.60 -42.18
N VAL A 123 17.22 5.02 -42.52
CA VAL A 123 17.52 5.90 -43.64
C VAL A 123 18.53 5.21 -44.53
N MET A 124 18.42 5.36 -45.85
CA MET A 124 19.31 4.80 -46.83
C MET A 124 19.73 5.87 -47.82
N PHE A 125 21.02 6.00 -48.00
CA PHE A 125 21.67 6.93 -48.93
C PHE A 125 22.11 6.16 -50.19
N GLU A 126 21.77 6.67 -51.35
CA GLU A 126 22.28 6.23 -52.63
C GLU A 126 23.23 7.27 -53.18
N LEU A 127 24.51 6.95 -53.16
CA LEU A 127 25.59 7.80 -53.74
C LEU A 127 25.47 7.87 -55.27
N PRO A 128 25.85 9.00 -55.89
CA PRO A 128 25.78 9.14 -57.34
C PRO A 128 26.68 8.16 -58.09
N ALA A 129 27.78 7.77 -57.51
CA ALA A 129 28.74 6.76 -57.97
C ALA A 129 29.30 5.97 -56.77
N PRO A 130 29.78 4.73 -56.99
CA PRO A 130 30.52 4.03 -55.96
C PRO A 130 31.69 4.86 -55.42
N ALA A 131 31.85 4.85 -54.08
CA ALA A 131 32.91 5.53 -53.38
C ALA A 131 33.53 4.61 -52.35
N ARG A 132 34.83 4.71 -52.12
CA ARG A 132 35.51 4.03 -51.04
C ARG A 132 35.35 4.85 -49.76
N ILE A 133 34.55 4.36 -48.81
CA ILE A 133 34.23 5.05 -47.57
C ILE A 133 34.80 4.35 -46.36
N ALA A 134 35.15 5.10 -45.28
CA ALA A 134 35.76 4.58 -44.07
C ALA A 134 35.19 5.20 -42.78
N LYS A 135 34.34 6.22 -42.91
CA LYS A 135 33.83 6.94 -41.75
C LYS A 135 32.43 7.47 -42.01
N VAL A 136 31.57 7.36 -41.02
CA VAL A 136 30.26 8.03 -40.96
C VAL A 136 30.19 8.87 -39.69
N VAL A 137 29.62 10.07 -39.81
CA VAL A 137 29.32 10.93 -38.68
C VAL A 137 27.79 11.21 -38.68
N TRP A 138 27.16 11.04 -37.55
CA TRP A 138 25.74 11.28 -37.41
C TRP A 138 25.42 11.94 -36.09
N SER A 139 24.32 12.71 -36.02
CA SER A 139 23.85 13.39 -34.80
C SER A 139 22.34 13.37 -34.70
N ARG A 140 21.84 13.46 -33.44
CA ARG A 140 20.43 13.68 -33.14
C ARG A 140 20.14 15.19 -33.16
N ASP A 141 20.97 15.97 -32.54
CA ASP A 141 20.96 17.42 -32.50
C ASP A 141 22.40 17.91 -32.20
N ARG A 142 23.09 18.33 -33.26
CA ARG A 142 24.52 18.76 -33.16
C ARG A 142 24.72 19.99 -32.28
N THR A 143 23.63 20.73 -31.98
CA THR A 143 23.66 21.83 -31.00
C THR A 143 23.68 21.35 -29.56
N GLY A 144 23.37 20.07 -29.31
CA GLY A 144 23.35 19.45 -28.00
C GLY A 144 22.17 19.89 -27.11
N ARG A 145 21.22 20.62 -27.67
CA ARG A 145 20.08 21.15 -26.91
C ARG A 145 19.03 20.08 -26.57
N TYR A 146 18.82 19.11 -27.45
CA TYR A 146 17.81 18.07 -27.33
C TYR A 146 18.47 16.68 -27.26
N PRO A 147 18.58 16.07 -26.05
CA PRO A 147 19.16 14.75 -25.88
C PRO A 147 18.18 13.59 -26.08
N ASP A 148 16.88 13.87 -26.23
CA ASP A 148 15.82 12.87 -26.47
C ASP A 148 15.87 12.36 -27.92
N ARG A 149 15.13 11.27 -28.24
CA ARG A 149 15.01 10.70 -29.61
C ARG A 149 16.34 10.24 -30.21
N LEU A 150 17.37 10.05 -29.38
CA LEU A 150 18.71 9.63 -29.79
C LEU A 150 18.72 8.14 -30.08
N ALA A 151 19.24 7.71 -31.22
CA ALA A 151 19.47 6.31 -31.53
C ALA A 151 20.48 5.71 -30.53
N THR A 152 20.06 4.71 -29.77
CA THR A 152 20.89 4.01 -28.77
C THR A 152 21.31 2.62 -29.24
N ALA A 153 20.63 2.07 -30.22
CA ALA A 153 20.99 0.84 -30.91
C ALA A 153 20.75 0.99 -32.41
N PHE A 154 21.72 0.61 -33.18
CA PHE A 154 21.66 0.75 -34.62
C PHE A 154 22.56 -0.25 -35.36
N THR A 155 22.31 -0.41 -36.66
CA THR A 155 23.21 -1.10 -37.61
C THR A 155 23.50 -0.15 -38.77
N LEU A 156 24.79 0.01 -39.08
CA LEU A 156 25.28 0.71 -40.27
C LEU A 156 25.74 -0.34 -41.29
N GLU A 157 25.13 -0.32 -42.45
CA GLU A 157 25.44 -1.24 -43.54
C GLU A 157 25.88 -0.46 -44.76
N ALA A 158 26.84 -1.01 -45.51
CA ALA A 158 27.35 -0.42 -46.74
C ALA A 158 27.59 -1.48 -47.81
N GLY A 159 27.37 -1.12 -49.11
CA GLY A 159 27.58 -2.04 -50.20
C GLY A 159 27.26 -1.43 -51.57
N LEU A 160 27.48 -2.21 -52.63
CA LEU A 160 27.26 -1.79 -54.00
C LEU A 160 25.81 -1.95 -54.50
N ALA A 161 24.99 -2.74 -53.80
CA ALA A 161 23.59 -2.94 -54.13
C ALA A 161 22.76 -2.95 -52.81
N PRO A 162 21.48 -2.51 -52.84
CA PRO A 162 20.65 -2.39 -51.62
C PRO A 162 20.31 -3.72 -50.94
N ASP A 163 20.40 -4.82 -51.67
CA ASP A 163 20.19 -6.21 -51.19
C ASP A 163 21.49 -6.94 -50.85
N ARG A 164 22.66 -6.30 -51.07
CA ARG A 164 24.02 -6.87 -50.77
C ARG A 164 24.85 -5.85 -50.07
N MET A 165 24.47 -5.55 -48.85
CA MET A 165 25.21 -4.69 -47.93
C MET A 165 25.82 -5.50 -46.79
N ALA A 166 27.00 -5.12 -46.34
CA ALA A 166 27.65 -5.70 -45.16
C ALA A 166 27.54 -4.73 -43.98
N VAL A 167 27.42 -5.26 -42.78
CA VAL A 167 27.45 -4.47 -41.54
C VAL A 167 28.90 -3.95 -41.37
N VAL A 168 29.07 -2.62 -41.29
CA VAL A 168 30.35 -1.95 -41.09
C VAL A 168 30.50 -1.38 -39.69
N ALA A 169 29.38 -1.07 -39.02
CA ALA A 169 29.33 -0.67 -37.61
C ALA A 169 27.99 -1.00 -37.00
N GLU A 170 27.97 -1.29 -35.73
CA GLU A 170 26.72 -1.52 -34.97
C GLU A 170 26.82 -1.11 -33.50
N ALA A 171 25.69 -0.77 -32.93
CA ALA A 171 25.46 -0.71 -31.50
C ALA A 171 24.24 -1.63 -31.18
N VAL A 172 24.53 -2.71 -30.48
CA VAL A 172 23.50 -3.71 -30.19
C VAL A 172 22.46 -3.18 -29.19
N PRO A 173 21.16 -3.54 -29.35
CA PRO A 173 20.15 -3.22 -28.34
C PRO A 173 20.52 -3.82 -26.99
N LEU A 174 20.55 -2.99 -25.95
CA LEU A 174 20.78 -3.44 -24.60
C LEU A 174 19.49 -4.00 -23.99
N ARG A 175 19.60 -5.12 -23.29
CA ARG A 175 18.53 -5.64 -22.45
C ARG A 175 18.13 -4.63 -21.36
N PRO A 176 16.94 -4.70 -20.78
CA PRO A 176 16.51 -3.82 -19.70
C PRO A 176 17.49 -3.81 -18.54
N THR A 177 17.55 -2.69 -17.81
CA THR A 177 18.25 -2.63 -16.52
C THR A 177 17.66 -3.62 -15.52
N VAL A 178 18.43 -4.02 -14.54
CA VAL A 178 17.94 -4.85 -13.44
C VAL A 178 17.03 -4.06 -12.51
N GLY A 179 16.03 -4.72 -11.93
CA GLY A 179 15.10 -4.15 -10.96
C GLY A 179 15.09 -4.92 -9.65
N ALA A 180 14.82 -4.24 -8.54
CA ALA A 180 14.79 -4.84 -7.21
C ALA A 180 13.51 -5.64 -6.94
N GLY A 181 12.35 -5.14 -7.40
CA GLY A 181 11.06 -5.77 -7.17
C GLY A 181 10.61 -6.75 -8.26
N PRO A 182 10.80 -6.46 -9.57
CA PRO A 182 10.42 -7.41 -10.60
C PRO A 182 11.42 -8.57 -10.70
N ILE A 183 10.95 -9.68 -11.26
CA ILE A 183 11.80 -10.81 -11.62
C ILE A 183 12.75 -10.37 -12.73
N ASN A 184 14.04 -10.53 -12.49
CA ASN A 184 15.07 -10.35 -13.52
C ASN A 184 15.21 -11.67 -14.29
N THR A 185 15.19 -11.58 -15.61
CA THR A 185 15.27 -12.76 -16.48
C THR A 185 16.54 -12.71 -17.32
N ASP A 186 17.31 -13.79 -17.30
CA ASP A 186 18.43 -14.05 -18.18
C ASP A 186 18.13 -15.28 -19.01
N ARG A 187 17.90 -15.09 -20.31
CA ARG A 187 17.65 -16.16 -21.29
C ARG A 187 18.87 -16.34 -22.17
N PHE A 188 19.25 -17.57 -22.46
CA PHE A 188 20.42 -17.90 -23.29
C PHE A 188 20.15 -19.13 -24.16
N ALA A 189 21.04 -19.44 -25.10
CA ALA A 189 20.95 -20.63 -25.92
C ALA A 189 20.97 -21.89 -25.05
N PRO A 190 20.27 -22.98 -25.40
CA PRO A 190 20.27 -24.21 -24.63
C PRO A 190 21.70 -24.67 -24.33
N VAL A 191 21.99 -24.97 -23.07
CA VAL A 191 23.29 -25.43 -22.62
C VAL A 191 23.14 -26.53 -21.57
N ARG A 192 23.95 -27.59 -21.69
CA ARG A 192 23.98 -28.63 -20.67
C ARG A 192 24.76 -28.19 -19.44
N ALA A 193 24.18 -28.42 -18.28
CA ALA A 193 24.75 -28.00 -17.00
C ALA A 193 24.42 -29.01 -15.90
N LYS A 194 25.39 -29.30 -15.05
CA LYS A 194 25.21 -29.96 -13.76
C LYS A 194 25.35 -28.97 -12.61
N ARG A 195 26.06 -27.84 -12.84
CA ARG A 195 26.23 -26.76 -11.88
C ARG A 195 25.95 -25.40 -12.54
N LEU A 196 25.39 -24.50 -11.78
CA LEU A 196 25.21 -23.11 -12.18
C LEU A 196 25.72 -22.22 -11.05
N ARG A 197 26.47 -21.15 -11.40
CA ARG A 197 26.93 -20.15 -10.45
C ARG A 197 26.45 -18.76 -10.89
N PHE A 198 25.81 -18.05 -9.96
CA PHE A 198 25.46 -16.65 -10.08
C PHE A 198 26.49 -15.84 -9.30
N THR A 199 27.42 -15.20 -10.02
CA THR A 199 28.49 -14.40 -9.42
C THR A 199 28.10 -12.93 -9.45
N ILE A 200 28.07 -12.28 -8.29
CA ILE A 200 27.76 -10.86 -8.11
C ILE A 200 29.07 -10.07 -8.05
N LEU A 201 29.19 -9.09 -8.93
CA LEU A 201 30.39 -8.26 -9.10
C LEU A 201 30.22 -6.87 -8.49
N ALA A 202 28.96 -6.38 -8.40
CA ALA A 202 28.60 -5.16 -7.70
C ALA A 202 27.11 -5.16 -7.33
N THR A 203 26.79 -4.53 -6.21
CA THR A 203 25.42 -4.21 -5.80
C THR A 203 25.19 -2.70 -5.85
N ASN A 204 23.92 -2.27 -5.82
CA ASN A 204 23.61 -0.85 -5.71
C ASN A 204 23.90 -0.29 -4.30
N SER A 205 24.03 -1.14 -3.27
CA SER A 205 24.43 -0.80 -1.91
C SER A 205 24.62 -2.07 -1.06
N LEU A 206 25.48 -2.03 -0.07
CA LEU A 206 25.68 -3.06 0.95
C LEU A 206 25.97 -4.48 0.39
N GLU A 207 25.79 -5.50 1.21
CA GLU A 207 25.96 -6.91 0.87
C GLU A 207 24.86 -7.36 -0.12
N PRO A 208 25.12 -8.31 -1.03
CA PRO A 208 24.12 -8.81 -1.95
C PRO A 208 23.01 -9.59 -1.23
N CYS A 209 21.78 -9.49 -1.76
CA CYS A 209 20.66 -10.27 -1.30
C CYS A 209 19.88 -10.83 -2.49
N LEU A 210 19.51 -12.11 -2.40
CA LEU A 210 18.63 -12.80 -3.35
C LEU A 210 17.53 -13.51 -2.59
N ASP A 211 16.28 -13.28 -2.97
CA ASP A 211 15.15 -13.99 -2.39
C ASP A 211 14.89 -15.34 -3.07
N GLU A 212 15.11 -15.44 -4.38
CA GLU A 212 14.94 -16.67 -5.11
C GLU A 212 15.79 -16.70 -6.40
N LEU A 213 16.37 -17.86 -6.69
CA LEU A 213 17.13 -18.15 -7.91
C LEU A 213 16.55 -19.40 -8.58
N GLU A 214 15.81 -19.19 -9.66
CA GLU A 214 15.13 -20.26 -10.41
C GLU A 214 15.87 -20.53 -11.71
N VAL A 215 16.01 -21.81 -12.07
CA VAL A 215 16.69 -22.26 -13.31
C VAL A 215 15.75 -23.15 -14.11
N PHE A 216 15.50 -22.79 -15.35
CA PHE A 216 14.55 -23.48 -16.20
C PHE A 216 15.22 -24.28 -17.32
N ASP A 217 14.79 -25.54 -17.46
CA ASP A 217 15.18 -26.39 -18.57
C ASP A 217 14.39 -26.08 -19.86
N THR A 218 14.71 -26.75 -20.96
CA THR A 218 14.04 -26.64 -22.25
C THR A 218 12.56 -27.06 -22.21
N ALA A 219 12.17 -27.89 -21.22
CA ALA A 219 10.78 -28.27 -20.98
C ALA A 219 10.01 -27.26 -20.11
N GLY A 220 10.67 -26.20 -19.63
CA GLY A 220 10.08 -25.15 -18.78
C GLY A 220 9.94 -25.54 -17.31
N ARG A 221 10.64 -26.57 -16.83
CA ARG A 221 10.64 -27.00 -15.43
C ARG A 221 11.72 -26.23 -14.68
N ASN A 222 11.40 -25.76 -13.47
CA ASN A 222 12.41 -25.20 -12.55
C ASN A 222 13.20 -26.33 -11.92
N VAL A 223 14.46 -26.49 -12.33
CA VAL A 223 15.38 -27.54 -11.86
C VAL A 223 16.22 -27.09 -10.66
N ALA A 224 16.09 -25.83 -10.23
CA ALA A 224 16.83 -25.27 -9.10
C ALA A 224 16.27 -25.67 -7.73
N LEU A 225 15.01 -26.13 -7.64
CA LEU A 225 14.33 -26.35 -6.38
C LEU A 225 15.05 -27.33 -5.45
N ALA A 226 15.20 -26.97 -4.17
CA ALA A 226 15.71 -27.82 -3.11
C ALA A 226 14.90 -29.12 -2.97
N SER A 227 13.58 -29.05 -3.17
CA SER A 227 12.67 -30.21 -3.16
C SER A 227 12.97 -31.26 -4.25
N LEU A 228 13.71 -30.90 -5.29
CA LEU A 228 14.19 -31.80 -6.33
C LEU A 228 15.60 -32.35 -6.05
N GLY A 229 16.22 -31.98 -4.91
CA GLY A 229 17.55 -32.43 -4.51
C GLY A 229 18.69 -31.52 -4.97
N THR A 230 18.41 -30.33 -5.51
CA THR A 230 19.44 -29.35 -5.86
C THR A 230 20.06 -28.76 -4.60
N LYS A 231 21.40 -28.78 -4.54
CA LYS A 231 22.19 -28.28 -3.42
C LYS A 231 22.64 -26.85 -3.68
N VAL A 232 22.73 -26.07 -2.61
CA VAL A 232 23.20 -24.68 -2.62
C VAL A 232 24.58 -24.59 -1.94
N ALA A 233 25.48 -23.83 -2.53
CA ALA A 233 26.69 -23.33 -1.89
C ALA A 233 26.82 -21.82 -2.16
N THR A 234 27.46 -21.10 -1.25
CA THR A 234 27.60 -19.64 -1.35
C THR A 234 29.01 -19.18 -0.97
N SER A 235 29.39 -17.96 -1.37
CA SER A 235 30.68 -17.35 -1.01
C SER A 235 30.79 -17.02 0.49
N GLY A 236 29.66 -16.83 1.15
CA GLY A 236 29.54 -16.46 2.55
C GLY A 236 28.11 -16.03 2.85
N ASN A 237 27.74 -15.98 4.12
CA ASN A 237 26.38 -15.76 4.55
C ASN A 237 26.30 -14.91 5.80
N THR A 238 25.43 -13.91 5.82
CA THR A 238 24.92 -13.28 7.05
C THR A 238 23.65 -14.02 7.44
N ILE A 239 23.76 -14.91 8.44
CA ILE A 239 22.63 -15.74 8.87
C ILE A 239 21.77 -14.95 9.88
N VAL A 240 20.48 -14.88 9.60
CA VAL A 240 19.44 -14.49 10.56
C VAL A 240 18.40 -15.59 10.54
N ALA A 241 18.32 -16.36 11.63
CA ALA A 241 17.46 -17.53 11.73
C ALA A 241 16.02 -17.22 11.27
N ASP A 242 15.44 -18.14 10.52
CA ASP A 242 14.09 -18.06 9.94
C ASP A 242 13.88 -16.90 8.94
N ARG A 243 14.95 -16.16 8.55
CA ARG A 243 14.82 -15.01 7.67
C ARG A 243 15.87 -14.94 6.56
N HIS A 244 17.15 -15.12 6.87
CA HIS A 244 18.26 -15.07 5.91
C HIS A 244 19.11 -16.33 6.07
N GLU A 245 18.90 -17.29 5.20
CA GLU A 245 19.61 -18.57 5.17
C GLU A 245 19.95 -18.95 3.71
N PRO A 246 21.07 -19.66 3.45
CA PRO A 246 21.45 -20.07 2.11
C PRO A 246 20.37 -20.89 1.38
N ASP A 247 19.72 -21.80 2.09
CA ASP A 247 18.73 -22.73 1.54
C ASP A 247 17.42 -22.05 1.13
N PHE A 248 17.23 -20.78 1.48
CA PHE A 248 16.04 -20.02 1.07
C PHE A 248 16.12 -19.51 -0.38
N VAL A 249 17.32 -19.55 -1.01
CA VAL A 249 17.48 -19.05 -2.37
C VAL A 249 16.87 -19.94 -3.44
N ASN A 250 16.48 -21.19 -3.09
CA ASN A 250 15.89 -22.16 -4.01
C ASN A 250 14.78 -23.01 -3.38
N ASP A 251 14.11 -22.51 -2.36
CA ASP A 251 13.04 -23.22 -1.66
C ASP A 251 11.66 -23.13 -2.34
N GLY A 252 11.55 -22.30 -3.38
CA GLY A 252 10.31 -22.04 -4.12
C GLY A 252 9.42 -20.97 -3.46
N LEU A 253 9.91 -20.32 -2.40
CA LEU A 253 9.26 -19.20 -1.75
C LEU A 253 10.08 -17.93 -1.99
N HIS A 254 9.49 -16.76 -1.80
CA HIS A 254 10.17 -15.51 -2.09
C HIS A 254 9.76 -14.40 -1.12
N GLY A 255 10.52 -13.31 -1.16
CA GLY A 255 10.39 -12.17 -0.27
C GLY A 255 11.58 -12.04 0.67
N ASN A 256 11.80 -10.82 1.16
CA ASN A 256 12.99 -10.52 1.97
C ASN A 256 13.13 -11.35 3.26
N GLU A 257 12.03 -11.88 3.79
CA GLU A 257 12.05 -12.74 4.97
C GLU A 257 12.43 -14.20 4.68
N ARG A 258 12.65 -14.53 3.40
CA ARG A 258 13.13 -15.83 2.91
C ARG A 258 14.13 -15.57 1.80
N SER A 259 15.37 -15.28 2.18
CA SER A 259 16.40 -14.87 1.21
C SER A 259 17.79 -15.27 1.68
N TRP A 260 18.72 -15.39 0.75
CA TRP A 260 20.14 -15.40 1.04
C TRP A 260 20.65 -13.98 1.17
N LEU A 261 21.50 -13.73 2.17
CA LEU A 261 22.22 -12.48 2.39
C LEU A 261 23.72 -12.78 2.46
N GLY A 262 24.50 -12.19 1.55
CA GLY A 262 25.95 -12.31 1.57
C GLY A 262 26.58 -11.63 2.80
N ASP A 263 27.87 -11.85 3.00
CA ASP A 263 28.68 -11.29 4.09
C ASP A 263 29.73 -10.29 3.62
N GLU A 264 29.91 -10.14 2.31
CA GLU A 264 30.87 -9.20 1.71
C GLU A 264 30.13 -8.08 0.94
N PRO A 265 30.37 -6.79 1.27
CA PRO A 265 29.74 -5.68 0.58
C PRO A 265 30.00 -5.68 -0.93
N GLY A 266 28.94 -5.60 -1.72
CA GLY A 266 28.99 -5.48 -3.16
C GLY A 266 29.35 -6.74 -3.93
N ARG A 267 29.74 -7.82 -3.27
CA ARG A 267 30.25 -9.04 -3.93
C ARG A 267 29.74 -10.31 -3.30
N GLY A 268 29.78 -11.40 -4.06
CA GLY A 268 29.41 -12.73 -3.58
C GLY A 268 29.01 -13.64 -4.73
N TRP A 269 28.74 -14.91 -4.42
CA TRP A 269 28.20 -15.84 -5.39
C TRP A 269 27.29 -16.87 -4.72
N VAL A 270 26.33 -17.37 -5.50
CA VAL A 270 25.49 -18.52 -5.18
C VAL A 270 25.71 -19.56 -6.26
N GLU A 271 25.98 -20.80 -5.86
CA GLU A 271 26.16 -21.96 -6.74
C GLU A 271 25.07 -22.99 -6.45
N LEU A 272 24.47 -23.49 -7.52
CA LEU A 272 23.50 -24.57 -7.51
C LEU A 272 24.13 -25.82 -8.13
N GLU A 273 24.08 -26.97 -7.43
CA GLU A 273 24.46 -28.28 -7.95
C GLU A 273 23.20 -29.12 -8.15
N PHE A 274 22.87 -29.37 -9.41
CA PHE A 274 21.71 -30.21 -9.77
C PHE A 274 21.99 -31.68 -9.51
N PRO A 275 20.96 -32.51 -9.13
CA PRO A 275 21.13 -33.93 -8.92
C PRO A 275 21.50 -34.67 -10.21
N ALA A 276 21.11 -34.15 -11.36
CA ALA A 276 21.42 -34.68 -12.70
C ALA A 276 21.80 -33.52 -13.63
N GLU A 277 22.40 -33.86 -14.79
CA GLU A 277 22.65 -32.90 -15.86
C GLU A 277 21.31 -32.49 -16.53
N HIS A 278 21.11 -31.20 -16.74
CA HIS A 278 19.95 -30.62 -17.40
C HIS A 278 20.36 -29.72 -18.57
N GLU A 279 19.51 -29.64 -19.61
CA GLU A 279 19.65 -28.67 -20.67
C GLU A 279 18.85 -27.42 -20.31
N ILE A 280 19.55 -26.42 -19.80
CA ILE A 280 18.95 -25.19 -19.26
C ILE A 280 18.97 -24.06 -20.29
N VAL A 281 17.98 -23.14 -20.19
CA VAL A 281 17.78 -22.07 -21.18
C VAL A 281 17.51 -20.70 -20.54
N ARG A 282 17.25 -20.65 -19.23
CA ARG A 282 16.82 -19.44 -18.58
C ARG A 282 17.05 -19.46 -17.08
N VAL A 283 17.43 -18.31 -16.52
CA VAL A 283 17.51 -18.06 -15.09
C VAL A 283 16.57 -16.90 -14.75
N LEU A 284 15.80 -17.06 -13.69
CA LEU A 284 15.02 -16.02 -13.05
C LEU A 284 15.58 -15.74 -11.66
N TRP A 285 15.70 -14.49 -11.29
CA TRP A 285 16.20 -14.10 -9.98
C TRP A 285 15.61 -12.77 -9.52
N SER A 286 15.56 -12.55 -8.23
CA SER A 286 15.04 -11.32 -7.62
C SER A 286 15.78 -10.96 -6.33
N ARG A 287 15.79 -9.66 -6.01
CA ARG A 287 16.28 -9.15 -4.72
C ARG A 287 15.18 -9.21 -3.64
N ASP A 288 14.00 -8.78 -3.99
CA ASP A 288 12.78 -8.84 -3.18
C ASP A 288 11.58 -8.83 -4.12
N ARG A 289 11.04 -10.00 -4.42
CA ARG A 289 9.92 -10.17 -5.36
C ARG A 289 8.64 -9.49 -4.89
N GLU A 290 8.52 -9.24 -3.58
CA GLU A 290 7.44 -8.44 -3.02
C GLU A 290 7.58 -6.93 -3.28
N GLY A 291 8.77 -6.47 -3.70
CA GLY A 291 9.03 -5.07 -4.08
C GLY A 291 9.04 -4.08 -2.91
N LYS A 292 9.24 -4.56 -1.69
CA LYS A 292 9.32 -3.71 -0.48
C LYS A 292 10.68 -3.04 -0.33
N LEU A 293 11.75 -3.73 -0.73
CA LEU A 293 13.13 -3.28 -0.57
C LEU A 293 13.82 -3.15 -1.92
N VAL A 294 14.66 -2.10 -2.07
CA VAL A 294 15.34 -1.76 -3.32
C VAL A 294 16.86 -1.70 -3.18
N ASP A 295 17.37 -1.90 -1.98
CA ASP A 295 18.79 -1.99 -1.66
C ASP A 295 19.36 -3.37 -2.02
N ARG A 296 20.71 -3.57 -1.94
CA ARG A 296 21.38 -4.87 -2.08
C ARG A 296 21.13 -5.58 -3.43
N LEU A 297 20.65 -4.85 -4.42
CA LEU A 297 20.36 -5.38 -5.76
C LEU A 297 21.68 -5.67 -6.51
N PRO A 298 21.89 -6.88 -7.05
CA PRO A 298 22.97 -7.15 -7.99
C PRO A 298 22.84 -6.30 -9.26
N VAL A 299 23.72 -5.31 -9.44
CA VAL A 299 23.73 -4.42 -10.62
C VAL A 299 24.80 -4.81 -11.63
N ALA A 300 25.85 -5.49 -11.18
CA ALA A 300 26.82 -6.15 -12.05
C ALA A 300 26.97 -7.61 -11.61
N TYR A 301 26.79 -8.53 -12.56
CA TYR A 301 26.80 -9.96 -12.28
C TYR A 301 27.20 -10.79 -13.50
N ARG A 302 27.44 -12.09 -13.27
CA ARG A 302 27.76 -13.09 -14.28
C ARG A 302 27.07 -14.42 -13.90
N ILE A 303 26.47 -15.09 -14.88
CA ILE A 303 25.89 -16.42 -14.75
C ILE A 303 26.77 -17.39 -15.53
N GLU A 304 27.25 -18.39 -14.84
CA GLU A 304 28.19 -19.39 -15.35
C GLU A 304 27.60 -20.78 -15.16
N VAL A 305 27.90 -21.68 -16.08
CA VAL A 305 27.45 -23.08 -16.02
C VAL A 305 28.64 -24.01 -16.21
N ALA A 306 28.56 -25.22 -15.65
CA ALA A 306 29.55 -26.26 -15.80
C ALA A 306 28.92 -27.66 -15.81
N THR A 307 29.50 -28.58 -16.59
CA THR A 307 29.26 -30.01 -16.53
C THR A 307 30.40 -30.74 -15.82
N GLY A 308 31.61 -30.17 -15.87
CA GLY A 308 32.85 -30.66 -15.24
C GLY A 308 33.51 -29.52 -14.41
N GLU A 309 34.84 -29.34 -14.55
CA GLU A 309 35.58 -28.32 -13.79
C GLU A 309 35.54 -26.93 -14.45
N ALA A 310 35.44 -26.88 -15.80
CA ALA A 310 35.45 -25.62 -16.54
C ALA A 310 34.09 -24.93 -16.50
N TRP A 311 34.12 -23.61 -16.24
CA TRP A 311 32.96 -22.75 -16.23
C TRP A 311 32.80 -22.00 -17.56
N THR A 312 31.58 -21.91 -18.07
CA THR A 312 31.23 -21.14 -19.27
C THR A 312 30.23 -20.05 -18.91
N VAL A 313 30.53 -18.82 -19.26
CA VAL A 313 29.59 -17.69 -19.06
C VAL A 313 28.44 -17.78 -20.07
N VAL A 314 27.21 -17.84 -19.60
CA VAL A 314 26.00 -17.94 -20.43
C VAL A 314 25.20 -16.62 -20.44
N ALA A 315 25.35 -15.79 -19.42
CA ALA A 315 24.77 -14.47 -19.34
C ALA A 315 25.58 -13.59 -18.39
N ASP A 316 25.54 -12.29 -18.61
CA ASP A 316 26.09 -11.31 -17.69
C ASP A 316 25.31 -9.98 -17.78
N SER A 317 25.74 -8.99 -17.00
CA SER A 317 25.12 -7.66 -16.99
C SER A 317 25.67 -6.70 -18.06
N THR A 318 26.66 -7.10 -18.89
CA THR A 318 27.30 -6.19 -19.83
C THR A 318 26.41 -5.74 -20.97
N ASP A 319 25.44 -6.58 -21.37
CA ASP A 319 24.44 -6.30 -22.39
C ASP A 319 23.14 -5.70 -21.82
N ARG A 320 23.10 -5.31 -20.53
CA ARG A 320 21.98 -4.61 -19.91
C ARG A 320 22.21 -3.10 -19.85
N ARG A 321 21.13 -2.33 -19.88
CA ARG A 321 21.19 -0.90 -19.58
C ARG A 321 21.75 -0.68 -18.17
N PRO A 322 22.60 0.34 -17.95
CA PRO A 322 23.14 0.67 -16.64
C PRO A 322 22.01 0.89 -15.62
N HIS A 323 22.23 0.46 -14.38
CA HIS A 323 21.34 0.80 -13.28
C HIS A 323 21.52 2.28 -12.90
N VAL A 324 20.41 3.02 -12.76
CA VAL A 324 20.40 4.41 -12.33
C VAL A 324 19.90 4.49 -10.89
N ALA A 325 20.69 5.13 -10.02
CA ALA A 325 20.31 5.30 -8.62
C ALA A 325 19.00 6.10 -8.49
N GLY A 326 18.05 5.59 -7.69
CA GLY A 326 16.72 6.17 -7.54
C GLY A 326 15.63 5.56 -8.43
N GLU A 327 15.96 4.81 -9.47
CA GLU A 327 15.01 3.99 -10.24
C GLU A 327 14.75 2.65 -9.54
N GLY A 328 14.33 2.70 -8.28
CA GLY A 328 14.26 1.53 -7.42
C GLY A 328 13.14 0.54 -7.73
N ARG A 329 12.21 0.89 -8.59
CA ARG A 329 11.21 -0.02 -9.16
C ARG A 329 11.49 -0.12 -10.64
N GLY A 330 12.32 -1.08 -11.04
CA GLY A 330 12.59 -1.36 -12.43
C GLY A 330 11.31 -1.39 -13.25
N PRO A 331 11.36 -0.99 -14.54
CA PRO A 331 10.21 -1.13 -15.39
C PRO A 331 9.81 -2.60 -15.39
N GLY A 332 8.53 -2.86 -15.32
CA GLY A 332 8.00 -4.17 -15.66
C GLY A 332 8.55 -4.61 -17.04
N PHE A 333 8.11 -5.75 -17.51
CA PHE A 333 8.54 -6.25 -18.81
C PHE A 333 8.55 -5.14 -19.89
N THR A 334 9.65 -5.00 -20.59
CA THR A 334 9.79 -4.03 -21.70
C THR A 334 9.82 -4.75 -23.05
N VAL A 335 9.19 -4.16 -24.04
CA VAL A 335 9.18 -4.64 -25.42
C VAL A 335 10.39 -4.18 -26.24
N ALA A 336 11.30 -3.39 -25.64
CA ALA A 336 12.51 -2.94 -26.33
C ALA A 336 13.38 -4.13 -26.74
N GLY A 337 13.83 -4.13 -27.99
CA GLY A 337 14.66 -5.22 -28.55
C GLY A 337 13.90 -6.45 -29.03
N LEU A 338 12.57 -6.52 -28.89
CA LEU A 338 11.75 -7.63 -29.40
C LEU A 338 11.43 -7.45 -30.90
N SER A 339 11.18 -8.57 -31.59
CA SER A 339 10.60 -8.55 -32.94
C SER A 339 9.21 -7.89 -32.95
N PRO A 340 8.70 -7.43 -34.09
CA PRO A 340 7.33 -6.89 -34.17
C PRO A 340 6.26 -7.88 -33.68
N GLU A 341 6.36 -9.14 -34.03
CA GLU A 341 5.46 -10.21 -33.62
C GLU A 341 5.51 -10.48 -32.11
N ASP A 342 6.72 -10.58 -31.54
CA ASP A 342 6.92 -10.73 -30.09
C ASP A 342 6.44 -9.49 -29.34
N THR A 343 6.59 -8.29 -29.92
CA THR A 343 6.11 -7.04 -29.35
C THR A 343 4.57 -7.03 -29.24
N GLU A 344 3.87 -7.49 -30.27
CA GLU A 344 2.40 -7.60 -30.27
C GLU A 344 1.94 -8.63 -29.23
N THR A 345 2.60 -9.78 -29.19
CA THR A 345 2.33 -10.84 -28.21
C THR A 345 2.57 -10.34 -26.77
N ALA A 346 3.69 -9.68 -26.51
CA ALA A 346 4.01 -9.10 -25.22
C ALA A 346 2.97 -8.05 -24.79
N ASN A 347 2.60 -7.14 -25.67
CA ASN A 347 1.59 -6.12 -25.37
C ASN A 347 0.22 -6.72 -25.06
N ARG A 348 -0.17 -7.81 -25.70
CA ARG A 348 -1.40 -8.54 -25.38
C ARG A 348 -1.33 -9.15 -23.98
N LEU A 349 -0.23 -9.85 -23.66
CA LEU A 349 0.00 -10.46 -22.35
C LEU A 349 0.05 -9.42 -21.22
N LEU A 350 0.68 -8.29 -21.44
CA LEU A 350 0.73 -7.18 -20.47
C LEU A 350 -0.66 -6.59 -20.20
N ARG A 351 -1.50 -6.42 -21.23
CA ARG A 351 -2.88 -5.99 -21.03
C ARG A 351 -3.71 -7.00 -20.25
N GLU A 352 -3.56 -8.30 -20.54
CA GLU A 352 -4.22 -9.37 -19.80
C GLU A 352 -3.78 -9.39 -18.33
N LYS A 353 -2.48 -9.27 -18.07
CA LYS A 353 -1.91 -9.18 -16.71
C LYS A 353 -2.48 -7.98 -15.95
N ALA A 354 -2.46 -6.78 -16.55
CA ALA A 354 -3.00 -5.57 -15.93
C ALA A 354 -4.50 -5.69 -15.60
N ALA A 355 -5.28 -6.36 -16.45
CA ALA A 355 -6.70 -6.60 -16.18
C ALA A 355 -6.91 -7.57 -15.00
N LEU A 356 -6.05 -8.59 -14.84
CA LEU A 356 -6.10 -9.50 -13.71
C LEU A 356 -5.65 -8.82 -12.42
N GLU A 357 -4.58 -8.04 -12.45
CA GLU A 357 -4.11 -7.24 -11.30
C GLU A 357 -5.17 -6.24 -10.83
N ALA A 358 -5.86 -5.58 -11.78
CA ALA A 358 -6.97 -4.70 -11.46
C ALA A 358 -8.14 -5.44 -10.77
N LYS A 359 -8.45 -6.69 -11.19
CA LYS A 359 -9.45 -7.53 -10.52
C LYS A 359 -9.02 -7.93 -9.12
N ILE A 360 -7.75 -8.33 -8.93
CA ILE A 360 -7.19 -8.64 -7.61
C ILE A 360 -7.29 -7.42 -6.69
N LYS A 361 -6.82 -6.28 -7.16
CA LYS A 361 -6.89 -5.02 -6.40
C LYS A 361 -8.33 -4.61 -6.03
N ALA A 362 -9.28 -4.81 -6.95
CA ALA A 362 -10.70 -4.57 -6.68
C ALA A 362 -11.24 -5.53 -5.61
N THR A 363 -10.78 -6.78 -5.59
CA THR A 363 -11.14 -7.78 -4.57
C THR A 363 -10.50 -7.44 -3.21
N GLU A 364 -9.22 -7.04 -3.21
CA GLU A 364 -8.51 -6.62 -1.99
C GLU A 364 -9.03 -5.31 -1.41
N SER A 365 -9.59 -4.43 -2.23
CA SER A 365 -10.24 -3.19 -1.78
C SER A 365 -11.66 -3.42 -1.21
N GLY A 366 -12.15 -4.65 -1.21
CA GLY A 366 -13.41 -5.04 -0.60
C GLY A 366 -13.40 -4.88 0.92
N GLN A 367 -14.56 -5.12 1.54
CA GLN A 367 -14.67 -5.11 3.00
C GLN A 367 -13.80 -6.21 3.59
N LEU A 368 -12.75 -5.82 4.32
CA LEU A 368 -11.90 -6.77 5.02
C LEU A 368 -12.65 -7.36 6.20
N ALA A 369 -12.70 -8.70 6.27
CA ALA A 369 -13.16 -9.43 7.44
C ALA A 369 -11.95 -10.04 8.16
N PHE A 370 -11.96 -9.94 9.49
CA PHE A 370 -10.96 -10.62 10.29
C PHE A 370 -11.22 -12.14 10.23
N ALA A 371 -10.21 -12.90 9.82
CA ALA A 371 -10.26 -14.35 9.80
C ALA A 371 -9.12 -14.91 10.66
N GLY A 372 -9.46 -15.75 11.62
CA GLY A 372 -8.47 -16.43 12.48
C GLY A 372 -7.78 -17.58 11.73
N LYS A 373 -6.48 -17.73 11.95
CA LYS A 373 -5.74 -18.93 11.58
C LYS A 373 -5.62 -19.83 12.81
N PHE A 374 -6.22 -21.00 12.75
CA PHE A 374 -6.21 -21.94 13.86
C PHE A 374 -4.95 -22.82 13.84
N ARG A 375 -4.42 -23.10 15.02
CA ARG A 375 -3.31 -24.03 15.24
C ARG A 375 -3.69 -25.08 16.28
N ALA A 376 -2.88 -26.12 16.45
CA ALA A 376 -3.04 -27.05 17.54
C ALA A 376 -2.93 -26.29 18.89
N PRO A 377 -3.85 -26.50 19.82
CA PRO A 377 -3.80 -25.85 21.13
C PRO A 377 -2.57 -26.32 21.93
N ASP A 378 -1.96 -25.37 22.65
CA ASP A 378 -0.88 -25.72 23.57
C ASP A 378 -1.40 -26.53 24.75
N GLU A 379 -0.55 -27.38 25.32
CA GLU A 379 -0.84 -28.11 26.55
C GLU A 379 -0.95 -27.13 27.71
N ILE A 380 -2.05 -27.22 28.46
CA ILE A 380 -2.27 -26.39 29.67
C ILE A 380 -2.11 -27.27 30.89
N ARG A 381 -1.30 -26.82 31.85
CA ARG A 381 -1.05 -27.52 33.10
C ARG A 381 -1.53 -26.72 34.31
N LEU A 382 -1.95 -27.43 35.32
CA LEU A 382 -2.18 -26.83 36.64
C LEU A 382 -0.85 -26.37 37.20
N LEU A 383 -0.79 -25.15 37.72
CA LEU A 383 0.42 -24.58 38.31
C LEU A 383 0.32 -24.59 39.84
N ALA A 384 1.38 -25.01 40.51
CA ALA A 384 1.43 -24.93 41.97
C ALA A 384 1.43 -23.46 42.42
N ARG A 385 0.35 -23.03 43.07
CA ARG A 385 0.17 -21.63 43.54
C ARG A 385 0.32 -20.57 42.42
N GLY A 386 0.14 -20.99 41.16
CA GLY A 386 0.27 -20.10 39.98
C GLY A 386 1.72 -19.93 39.49
N ASP A 387 2.67 -20.68 40.03
CA ASP A 387 4.07 -20.63 39.66
C ASP A 387 4.33 -21.40 38.35
N PRO A 388 4.71 -20.71 37.23
CA PRO A 388 4.99 -21.34 35.95
C PRO A 388 6.13 -22.36 35.98
N GLU A 389 7.05 -22.25 36.94
CA GLU A 389 8.18 -23.18 37.09
C GLU A 389 7.79 -24.46 37.81
N GLN A 390 6.58 -24.54 38.37
CA GLN A 390 6.06 -25.70 39.10
C GLN A 390 4.78 -26.27 38.43
N PRO A 391 4.86 -26.74 37.18
CA PRO A 391 3.71 -27.32 36.49
C PRO A 391 3.36 -28.68 37.09
N LYS A 392 2.06 -28.94 37.28
CA LYS A 392 1.47 -30.21 37.72
C LYS A 392 0.83 -30.94 36.55
N GLU A 393 -0.29 -31.62 36.84
CA GLU A 393 -1.04 -32.39 35.84
C GLU A 393 -1.62 -31.51 34.70
N THR A 394 -1.78 -32.14 33.52
CA THR A 394 -2.43 -31.54 32.38
C THR A 394 -3.92 -31.33 32.64
N VAL A 395 -4.44 -30.17 32.30
CA VAL A 395 -5.85 -29.78 32.50
C VAL A 395 -6.57 -29.81 31.17
N ALA A 396 -7.65 -30.57 31.09
CA ALA A 396 -8.55 -30.58 29.94
C ALA A 396 -9.37 -29.29 29.87
N PRO A 397 -9.74 -28.81 28.65
CA PRO A 397 -10.59 -27.64 28.49
C PRO A 397 -11.96 -27.84 29.15
N ALA A 398 -12.31 -26.98 30.09
CA ALA A 398 -13.56 -27.04 30.82
C ALA A 398 -14.02 -25.65 31.25
N VAL A 399 -15.25 -25.54 31.76
CA VAL A 399 -15.78 -24.35 32.43
C VAL A 399 -15.87 -24.60 33.94
N PRO A 400 -15.95 -23.55 34.79
CA PRO A 400 -16.18 -23.70 36.23
C PRO A 400 -17.43 -24.53 36.50
N VAL A 401 -17.32 -25.61 37.30
CA VAL A 401 -18.40 -26.55 37.59
C VAL A 401 -19.63 -25.86 38.17
N ALA A 402 -19.42 -24.79 38.99
CA ALA A 402 -20.53 -23.99 39.56
C ALA A 402 -21.39 -23.27 38.52
N LEU A 403 -20.90 -23.14 37.27
CA LEU A 403 -21.59 -22.44 36.19
C LEU A 403 -22.07 -23.37 35.08
N GLY A 404 -22.00 -24.67 35.29
CA GLY A 404 -22.48 -25.68 34.35
C GLY A 404 -21.44 -26.75 34.04
N ASP A 405 -21.79 -27.65 33.14
CA ASP A 405 -20.93 -28.75 32.71
C ASP A 405 -20.57 -28.59 31.23
N LEU A 406 -19.35 -28.25 30.98
CA LEU A 406 -18.68 -28.30 29.66
C LEU A 406 -17.27 -28.82 29.86
N ARG A 407 -17.04 -30.03 29.41
CA ARG A 407 -15.69 -30.65 29.39
C ARG A 407 -15.40 -31.14 27.99
N LEU A 408 -14.22 -30.83 27.51
CA LEU A 408 -13.77 -31.23 26.16
C LEU A 408 -12.55 -32.12 26.29
N ALA A 409 -12.36 -33.00 25.32
CA ALA A 409 -11.15 -33.81 25.23
C ALA A 409 -9.91 -32.89 25.02
N PRO A 410 -8.73 -33.25 25.56
CA PRO A 410 -7.51 -32.48 25.36
C PRO A 410 -7.12 -32.23 23.90
N GLU A 411 -7.52 -33.16 23.02
CA GLU A 411 -7.21 -33.13 21.59
C GLU A 411 -8.23 -32.33 20.77
N THR A 412 -9.30 -31.79 21.40
CA THR A 412 -10.34 -31.03 20.70
C THR A 412 -9.70 -29.87 19.94
N PRO A 413 -9.94 -29.73 18.61
CA PRO A 413 -9.39 -28.65 17.82
C PRO A 413 -9.77 -27.26 18.36
N GLU A 414 -8.87 -26.29 18.24
CA GLU A 414 -9.10 -24.92 18.78
C GLU A 414 -10.43 -24.31 18.31
N GLN A 415 -10.78 -24.49 17.04
CA GLN A 415 -12.05 -23.98 16.50
C GLN A 415 -13.26 -24.59 17.20
N ASP A 416 -13.25 -25.88 17.50
CA ASP A 416 -14.35 -26.55 18.17
C ASP A 416 -14.43 -26.16 19.66
N ARG A 417 -13.28 -25.94 20.32
CA ARG A 417 -13.23 -25.38 21.69
C ARG A 417 -13.89 -24.01 21.74
N ARG A 418 -13.59 -23.11 20.78
CA ARG A 418 -14.18 -21.78 20.69
C ARG A 418 -15.68 -21.84 20.46
N ARG A 419 -16.12 -22.73 19.58
CA ARG A 419 -17.56 -22.94 19.33
C ARG A 419 -18.30 -23.45 20.56
N ALA A 420 -17.75 -24.48 21.21
CA ALA A 420 -18.34 -25.04 22.44
C ALA A 420 -18.43 -24.00 23.56
N LEU A 421 -17.41 -23.14 23.72
CA LEU A 421 -17.44 -22.03 24.68
C LEU A 421 -18.51 -20.99 24.32
N ALA A 422 -18.64 -20.63 23.04
CA ALA A 422 -19.66 -19.70 22.58
C ALA A 422 -21.08 -20.25 22.83
N ASP A 423 -21.30 -21.53 22.53
CA ASP A 423 -22.56 -22.22 22.78
C ASP A 423 -22.88 -22.25 24.28
N TRP A 424 -21.88 -22.52 25.13
CA TRP A 424 -22.05 -22.49 26.59
C TRP A 424 -22.40 -21.09 27.12
N ILE A 425 -21.70 -20.04 26.63
CA ILE A 425 -21.97 -18.64 27.02
C ILE A 425 -23.44 -18.25 26.70
N THR A 426 -23.95 -18.69 25.56
CA THR A 426 -25.29 -18.30 25.07
C THR A 426 -26.42 -19.23 25.50
N ARG A 427 -26.15 -20.30 26.26
CA ARG A 427 -27.20 -21.19 26.78
C ARG A 427 -28.16 -20.42 27.67
N PRO A 428 -29.49 -20.65 27.57
CA PRO A 428 -30.47 -20.03 28.43
C PRO A 428 -30.26 -20.32 29.93
N GLU A 429 -29.66 -21.46 30.23
CA GLU A 429 -29.36 -21.93 31.60
C GLU A 429 -28.11 -21.23 32.19
N ASN A 430 -27.32 -20.53 31.39
CA ASN A 430 -26.15 -19.79 31.91
C ASN A 430 -26.68 -18.65 32.81
N PRO A 431 -26.35 -18.67 34.12
CA PRO A 431 -26.94 -17.73 35.08
C PRO A 431 -26.44 -16.32 34.93
N LEU A 432 -25.34 -16.11 34.23
CA LEU A 432 -24.62 -14.82 34.20
C LEU A 432 -24.86 -14.02 32.93
N THR A 433 -24.79 -14.63 31.76
CA THR A 433 -24.72 -13.89 30.46
C THR A 433 -25.89 -12.91 30.31
N ALA A 434 -27.11 -13.37 30.47
CA ALA A 434 -28.29 -12.50 30.32
C ALA A 434 -28.38 -11.43 31.42
N ARG A 435 -28.08 -11.79 32.67
CA ARG A 435 -28.07 -10.85 33.79
C ARG A 435 -27.05 -9.76 33.66
N VAL A 436 -25.83 -10.12 33.27
CA VAL A 436 -24.73 -9.15 33.03
C VAL A 436 -25.08 -8.21 31.91
N MET A 437 -25.59 -8.72 30.78
CA MET A 437 -25.99 -7.87 29.66
C MET A 437 -27.12 -6.90 30.03
N VAL A 438 -28.16 -7.41 30.65
CA VAL A 438 -29.29 -6.59 31.14
C VAL A 438 -28.80 -5.52 32.12
N ASN A 439 -27.95 -5.90 33.07
CA ASN A 439 -27.39 -4.95 34.02
C ASN A 439 -26.57 -3.83 33.37
N ARG A 440 -25.79 -4.14 32.34
CA ARG A 440 -25.01 -3.15 31.57
C ARG A 440 -25.91 -2.22 30.75
N VAL A 441 -26.96 -2.77 30.12
CA VAL A 441 -27.94 -1.94 29.40
C VAL A 441 -28.68 -1.02 30.38
N TRP A 442 -29.09 -1.55 31.54
CA TRP A 442 -29.69 -0.76 32.62
C TRP A 442 -28.78 0.35 33.09
N GLN A 443 -27.53 0.02 33.41
CA GLN A 443 -26.50 1.00 33.78
C GLN A 443 -26.36 2.12 32.73
N GLY A 444 -26.38 1.75 31.44
CA GLY A 444 -26.37 2.71 30.35
C GLY A 444 -27.55 3.70 30.39
N HIS A 445 -28.70 3.32 30.92
CA HIS A 445 -29.88 4.18 31.04
C HIS A 445 -29.93 4.98 32.35
N PHE A 446 -29.55 4.37 33.46
CA PHE A 446 -29.71 4.96 34.80
C PHE A 446 -28.40 5.38 35.48
N GLY A 447 -27.25 5.23 34.81
CA GLY A 447 -25.94 5.56 35.38
C GLY A 447 -25.36 4.49 36.30
N ALA A 448 -26.20 3.76 37.04
CA ALA A 448 -25.84 2.63 37.89
C ALA A 448 -26.59 1.37 37.49
N GLY A 449 -25.92 0.22 37.54
CA GLY A 449 -26.56 -1.08 37.36
C GLY A 449 -27.46 -1.48 38.52
N LEU A 450 -28.39 -2.40 38.29
CA LEU A 450 -29.10 -3.08 39.36
C LEU A 450 -28.12 -3.81 40.30
N VAL A 451 -27.05 -4.35 39.73
CA VAL A 451 -25.82 -4.76 40.43
C VAL A 451 -24.77 -3.68 40.20
N GLU A 452 -24.31 -3.05 41.26
CA GLU A 452 -23.35 -1.92 41.17
C GLU A 452 -21.96 -2.29 40.68
N THR A 453 -21.57 -3.54 40.86
CA THR A 453 -20.31 -4.13 40.40
C THR A 453 -20.50 -4.87 39.06
N PRO A 454 -20.54 -4.18 37.89
CA PRO A 454 -20.99 -4.79 36.64
C PRO A 454 -20.00 -5.84 36.07
N SER A 455 -18.81 -5.99 36.64
CA SER A 455 -17.84 -7.02 36.34
C SER A 455 -17.67 -8.08 37.42
N ASP A 456 -18.41 -7.96 38.53
CA ASP A 456 -18.39 -8.94 39.62
C ASP A 456 -19.82 -9.24 40.10
N PHE A 457 -20.31 -10.39 39.68
CA PHE A 457 -21.58 -11.00 40.10
C PHE A 457 -21.33 -12.15 41.08
N GLY A 458 -20.13 -12.27 41.60
CA GLY A 458 -19.74 -13.28 42.56
C GLY A 458 -20.00 -12.87 44.00
N HIS A 459 -19.42 -13.64 44.95
CA HIS A 459 -19.62 -13.43 46.36
C HIS A 459 -19.09 -12.06 46.87
N SER A 460 -18.01 -11.55 46.24
CA SER A 460 -17.43 -10.26 46.59
C SER A 460 -18.10 -9.08 45.91
N GLY A 461 -18.97 -9.32 44.91
CA GLY A 461 -19.73 -8.30 44.21
C GLY A 461 -20.91 -7.76 45.05
N ALA A 462 -21.40 -6.59 44.62
CA ALA A 462 -22.57 -5.98 45.21
C ALA A 462 -23.85 -6.82 44.96
N LYS A 463 -24.71 -6.89 45.96
CA LYS A 463 -26.03 -7.52 45.78
C LYS A 463 -26.92 -6.64 44.88
N PRO A 464 -27.78 -7.22 44.06
CA PRO A 464 -28.73 -6.46 43.26
C PRO A 464 -29.71 -5.68 44.13
N THR A 465 -29.97 -4.42 43.78
CA THR A 465 -30.99 -3.60 44.50
C THR A 465 -32.42 -4.13 44.28
N HIS A 466 -32.67 -4.69 43.09
CA HIS A 466 -33.98 -5.23 42.68
C HIS A 466 -33.80 -6.62 42.04
N PRO A 467 -33.58 -7.70 42.83
CA PRO A 467 -33.25 -9.02 42.31
C PRO A 467 -34.33 -9.58 41.39
N ALA A 468 -35.61 -9.47 41.76
CA ALA A 468 -36.73 -9.94 40.95
C ALA A 468 -36.82 -9.21 39.58
N LEU A 469 -36.50 -7.91 39.53
CA LEU A 469 -36.49 -7.14 38.29
C LEU A 469 -35.31 -7.58 37.39
N LEU A 470 -34.13 -7.81 37.97
CA LEU A 470 -32.98 -8.31 37.22
C LEU A 470 -33.27 -9.65 36.56
N ASP A 471 -33.87 -10.58 37.32
CA ASP A 471 -34.21 -11.92 36.84
C ASP A 471 -35.32 -11.88 35.75
N TRP A 472 -36.32 -11.04 35.96
CA TRP A 472 -37.39 -10.86 34.98
C TRP A 472 -36.88 -10.27 33.67
N LEU A 473 -36.08 -9.20 33.73
CA LEU A 473 -35.44 -8.58 32.54
C LEU A 473 -34.55 -9.56 31.83
N ALA A 474 -33.75 -10.36 32.55
CA ALA A 474 -32.88 -11.39 31.95
C ALA A 474 -33.69 -12.45 31.21
N THR A 475 -34.78 -12.92 31.82
CA THR A 475 -35.67 -13.90 31.21
C THR A 475 -36.38 -13.34 29.97
N GLU A 476 -36.87 -12.10 30.02
CA GLU A 476 -37.51 -11.45 28.89
C GLU A 476 -36.51 -11.16 27.76
N PHE A 477 -35.24 -10.84 28.09
CA PHE A 477 -34.18 -10.66 27.11
C PHE A 477 -33.90 -11.96 26.34
N ILE A 478 -33.79 -13.11 27.03
CA ILE A 478 -33.63 -14.42 26.37
C ILE A 478 -34.87 -14.71 25.52
N ARG A 479 -36.07 -14.55 26.07
CA ARG A 479 -37.36 -14.85 25.43
C ARG A 479 -37.59 -14.03 24.18
N SER A 480 -37.05 -12.80 24.12
CA SER A 480 -37.12 -11.92 22.96
C SER A 480 -36.07 -12.21 21.88
N GLY A 481 -35.35 -13.33 21.98
CA GLY A 481 -34.27 -13.71 21.06
C GLY A 481 -33.01 -12.82 21.20
N TRP A 482 -32.68 -12.44 22.42
CA TRP A 482 -31.50 -11.61 22.73
C TRP A 482 -31.55 -10.22 22.05
N SER A 483 -32.75 -9.65 21.88
CA SER A 483 -32.95 -8.37 21.21
C SER A 483 -32.62 -7.19 22.12
N VAL A 484 -31.45 -6.62 21.97
CA VAL A 484 -31.00 -5.41 22.67
C VAL A 484 -31.94 -4.24 22.39
N LYS A 485 -32.44 -4.08 21.15
CA LYS A 485 -33.39 -3.01 20.80
C LYS A 485 -34.73 -3.15 21.56
N ARG A 486 -35.19 -4.37 21.71
CA ARG A 486 -36.44 -4.63 22.48
C ARG A 486 -36.23 -4.32 23.95
N LEU A 487 -35.07 -4.68 24.51
CA LEU A 487 -34.72 -4.35 25.90
C LEU A 487 -34.66 -2.83 26.12
N HIS A 488 -33.99 -2.08 25.24
CA HIS A 488 -33.99 -0.61 25.31
C HIS A 488 -35.41 -0.05 25.26
N ARG A 489 -36.24 -0.51 24.32
CA ARG A 489 -37.64 -0.05 24.20
C ARG A 489 -38.44 -0.30 25.47
N LEU A 490 -38.26 -1.47 26.06
CA LEU A 490 -38.94 -1.85 27.32
C LEU A 490 -38.55 -0.87 28.44
N ILE A 491 -37.27 -0.57 28.60
CA ILE A 491 -36.76 0.32 29.64
C ILE A 491 -37.27 1.75 29.43
N VAL A 492 -37.09 2.33 28.23
CA VAL A 492 -37.44 3.74 27.99
C VAL A 492 -38.94 4.03 28.00
N LEU A 493 -39.79 3.02 27.79
CA LEU A 493 -41.24 3.15 27.89
C LEU A 493 -41.76 2.95 29.33
N SER A 494 -40.91 2.51 30.26
CA SER A 494 -41.31 2.30 31.65
C SER A 494 -41.63 3.63 32.36
N THR A 495 -42.53 3.60 33.34
CA THR A 495 -42.77 4.75 34.20
C THR A 495 -41.55 5.16 35.00
N THR A 496 -40.73 4.20 35.39
CA THR A 496 -39.46 4.43 36.08
C THR A 496 -38.49 5.30 35.25
N TYR A 497 -38.39 5.08 33.94
CA TYR A 497 -37.55 5.90 33.06
C TYR A 497 -38.13 7.30 32.84
N ARG A 498 -39.45 7.44 32.82
CA ARG A 498 -40.15 8.69 32.51
C ARG A 498 -40.48 9.54 33.75
N GLN A 499 -40.04 9.12 34.94
CA GLN A 499 -40.25 9.89 36.15
C GLN A 499 -39.41 11.17 36.22
N SER A 500 -39.79 12.12 37.08
CA SER A 500 -39.06 13.34 37.30
C SER A 500 -37.68 13.11 37.94
N SER A 501 -36.72 13.97 37.64
CA SER A 501 -35.42 14.04 38.31
C SER A 501 -35.43 14.92 39.59
N GLN A 502 -36.55 15.56 39.92
CA GLN A 502 -36.62 16.48 41.06
C GLN A 502 -36.33 15.76 42.39
N ILE A 503 -35.56 16.46 43.23
CA ILE A 503 -35.15 15.97 44.53
C ILE A 503 -36.17 16.37 45.59
N THR A 504 -36.66 15.41 46.35
CA THR A 504 -37.44 15.66 47.57
C THR A 504 -36.55 15.38 48.80
N ALA A 505 -36.55 16.29 49.78
CA ALA A 505 -35.67 16.15 50.95
C ALA A 505 -35.94 14.87 51.74
N ALA A 506 -37.21 14.44 51.84
CA ALA A 506 -37.60 13.23 52.54
C ALA A 506 -37.05 11.94 51.90
N ALA A 507 -37.12 11.83 50.56
CA ALA A 507 -36.57 10.70 49.85
C ALA A 507 -35.04 10.71 49.77
N ALA A 508 -34.43 11.89 49.61
CA ALA A 508 -33.00 12.04 49.62
C ALA A 508 -32.35 11.67 50.96
N ALA A 509 -33.03 11.89 52.08
CA ALA A 509 -32.58 11.47 53.41
C ALA A 509 -32.54 9.93 53.55
N GLN A 510 -33.32 9.18 52.76
CA GLN A 510 -33.33 7.71 52.80
C GLN A 510 -32.43 7.08 51.74
N ASP A 511 -32.39 7.67 50.57
CA ASP A 511 -31.61 7.19 49.41
C ASP A 511 -31.13 8.35 48.57
N ALA A 512 -30.04 8.98 49.00
CA ALA A 512 -29.47 10.17 48.37
C ALA A 512 -29.08 9.96 46.91
N GLU A 513 -28.59 8.75 46.58
CA GLU A 513 -28.11 8.40 45.25
C GLU A 513 -29.20 7.85 44.33
N ALA A 514 -30.48 7.82 44.80
CA ALA A 514 -31.62 7.27 44.06
C ALA A 514 -31.41 5.82 43.59
N ARG A 515 -30.73 5.02 44.39
CA ARG A 515 -30.44 3.59 44.10
C ARG A 515 -31.74 2.76 44.04
N LEU A 516 -32.78 3.17 44.77
CA LEU A 516 -34.10 2.57 44.76
C LEU A 516 -35.05 3.19 43.70
N LEU A 517 -34.49 4.06 42.83
CA LEU A 517 -35.20 4.61 41.67
C LEU A 517 -36.45 5.44 42.02
N TRP A 518 -36.41 6.19 43.11
CA TRP A 518 -37.51 7.07 43.52
C TRP A 518 -37.57 8.38 42.69
N ARG A 519 -36.52 8.68 41.92
CA ARG A 519 -36.46 9.72 40.88
C ARG A 519 -35.60 9.22 39.74
N PHE A 520 -35.66 9.89 38.58
CA PHE A 520 -34.66 9.66 37.53
C PHE A 520 -33.31 10.24 37.99
N PRO A 521 -32.22 9.45 38.00
CA PRO A 521 -30.92 9.98 38.39
C PRO A 521 -30.34 10.86 37.29
N ALA A 522 -30.17 12.15 37.57
CA ALA A 522 -29.48 13.06 36.65
C ALA A 522 -28.01 12.58 36.45
N ARG A 523 -27.55 12.53 35.22
CA ARG A 523 -26.22 12.06 34.88
C ARG A 523 -25.61 12.86 33.73
N ARG A 524 -24.28 12.96 33.72
CA ARG A 524 -23.57 13.55 32.60
C ARG A 524 -23.60 12.60 31.39
N ILE A 525 -23.76 13.14 30.19
CA ILE A 525 -23.60 12.38 28.95
C ILE A 525 -22.14 12.08 28.68
N GLU A 526 -21.88 10.96 28.02
CA GLU A 526 -20.52 10.51 27.71
C GLU A 526 -19.82 11.40 26.66
N ALA A 527 -18.50 11.43 26.67
CA ALA A 527 -17.66 12.22 25.78
C ALA A 527 -18.07 12.10 24.30
N GLU A 528 -18.32 10.87 23.85
CA GLU A 528 -18.76 10.57 22.49
C GLU A 528 -20.12 11.21 22.18
N SER A 529 -21.03 11.18 23.15
CA SER A 529 -22.36 11.81 23.03
C SER A 529 -22.28 13.32 23.03
N VAL A 530 -21.39 13.91 23.85
CA VAL A 530 -21.14 15.38 23.84
C VAL A 530 -20.72 15.81 22.44
N ARG A 531 -19.73 15.14 21.86
CA ARG A 531 -19.23 15.44 20.50
C ARG A 531 -20.33 15.30 19.45
N ASP A 532 -21.04 14.18 19.46
CA ASP A 532 -22.09 13.92 18.49
C ASP A 532 -23.25 14.92 18.62
N SER A 533 -23.60 15.33 19.86
CA SER A 533 -24.62 16.35 20.12
C SER A 533 -24.20 17.74 19.59
N MET A 534 -22.95 18.15 19.79
CA MET A 534 -22.43 19.40 19.23
C MET A 534 -22.50 19.40 17.70
N LEU A 535 -22.12 18.30 17.06
CA LEU A 535 -22.25 18.16 15.61
C LEU A 535 -23.70 18.15 15.13
N ALA A 536 -24.59 17.49 15.87
CA ALA A 536 -26.02 17.44 15.54
C ALA A 536 -26.68 18.83 15.63
N VAL A 537 -26.43 19.53 16.73
CA VAL A 537 -26.98 20.89 16.99
C VAL A 537 -26.44 21.88 15.95
N SER A 538 -25.18 21.76 15.57
CA SER A 538 -24.58 22.60 14.53
C SER A 538 -24.95 22.21 13.09
N GLY A 539 -25.69 21.11 12.89
CA GLY A 539 -26.08 20.61 11.55
C GLY A 539 -24.94 19.93 10.78
N ARG A 540 -23.85 19.56 11.46
CA ARG A 540 -22.66 18.95 10.85
C ARG A 540 -22.62 17.45 10.98
N LEU A 541 -23.48 16.81 11.79
CA LEU A 541 -23.44 15.39 12.03
C LEU A 541 -23.80 14.58 10.78
N ASP A 542 -22.85 13.76 10.33
CA ASP A 542 -23.08 12.78 9.28
C ASP A 542 -23.59 11.46 9.88
N LEU A 543 -24.84 11.13 9.57
CA LEU A 543 -25.55 9.94 10.09
C LEU A 543 -25.29 8.67 9.27
N ARG A 544 -24.44 8.68 8.26
CA ARG A 544 -24.15 7.49 7.46
C ARG A 544 -23.71 6.33 8.35
N MET A 545 -24.33 5.19 8.15
CA MET A 545 -24.01 3.96 8.86
C MET A 545 -23.08 3.09 8.02
N PHE A 546 -22.35 2.19 8.70
CA PHE A 546 -21.48 1.18 8.10
C PHE A 546 -20.24 1.77 7.39
N GLY A 547 -19.43 0.89 6.79
CA GLY A 547 -18.20 1.22 6.13
C GLY A 547 -17.05 1.54 7.09
N ARG A 548 -15.93 1.96 6.52
CA ARG A 548 -14.71 2.27 7.28
C ARG A 548 -14.93 3.47 8.20
N GLY A 549 -14.35 3.41 9.40
CA GLY A 549 -14.32 4.52 10.35
C GLY A 549 -13.39 5.67 9.90
N PHE A 550 -13.32 6.71 10.74
CA PHE A 550 -12.41 7.85 10.55
C PHE A 550 -11.36 7.90 11.66
N ASP A 551 -10.22 8.53 11.37
CA ASP A 551 -9.10 8.62 12.32
C ASP A 551 -9.20 9.91 13.16
N LEU A 552 -8.91 9.78 14.47
CA LEU A 552 -8.78 10.90 15.41
C LEU A 552 -7.32 11.40 15.52
N PHE A 553 -6.39 10.65 14.94
CA PHE A 553 -4.97 10.93 14.96
C PHE A 553 -4.38 10.78 13.58
N ASP A 554 -3.40 11.61 13.26
CA ASP A 554 -2.56 11.41 12.08
C ASP A 554 -1.73 10.14 12.23
N LYS A 555 -1.28 9.58 11.10
CA LYS A 555 -0.41 8.41 11.10
C LYS A 555 0.86 8.70 11.90
N ARG A 556 1.26 7.74 12.72
CA ARG A 556 2.52 7.79 13.44
C ARG A 556 3.69 7.84 12.46
N GLY A 557 4.58 8.84 12.62
CA GLY A 557 5.85 8.95 11.91
C GLY A 557 7.03 8.64 12.82
N GLY A 558 7.77 7.56 12.58
CA GLY A 558 8.99 7.20 13.31
C GLY A 558 8.79 7.05 14.82
N LEU A 559 9.66 7.66 15.63
CA LEU A 559 9.63 7.65 17.11
C LEU A 559 8.68 8.70 17.70
N SER A 560 8.05 9.56 16.91
CA SER A 560 7.09 10.55 17.40
C SER A 560 5.76 9.89 17.78
N GLY A 561 5.09 10.41 18.82
CA GLY A 561 3.73 10.01 19.21
C GLY A 561 2.70 10.34 18.13
N PHE A 562 1.47 9.87 18.32
CA PHE A 562 0.35 10.21 17.44
C PHE A 562 -0.04 11.67 17.62
N LYS A 563 -0.21 12.40 16.51
CA LYS A 563 -0.66 13.79 16.52
C LYS A 563 -2.19 13.82 16.38
N PRO A 564 -2.94 14.52 17.26
CA PRO A 564 -4.39 14.65 17.10
C PRO A 564 -4.78 15.38 15.82
N VAL A 565 -5.86 14.94 15.19
CA VAL A 565 -6.50 15.62 14.05
C VAL A 565 -7.42 16.70 14.61
N GLU A 566 -7.00 17.96 14.54
CA GLU A 566 -7.77 19.09 15.10
C GLU A 566 -8.77 19.71 14.11
N THR A 567 -8.63 19.43 12.80
CA THR A 567 -9.47 20.06 11.77
C THR A 567 -10.71 19.24 11.50
N LEU A 568 -11.89 19.88 11.53
CA LEU A 568 -13.13 19.28 11.09
C LEU A 568 -13.19 19.23 9.55
N THR A 569 -13.36 18.01 9.04
CA THR A 569 -13.57 17.74 7.62
C THR A 569 -14.85 16.91 7.45
N PRO A 570 -15.49 16.88 6.28
CA PRO A 570 -16.67 16.02 6.08
C PRO A 570 -16.42 14.53 6.43
N ALA A 571 -15.19 14.07 6.30
CA ALA A 571 -14.84 12.67 6.59
C ALA A 571 -14.90 12.33 8.08
N ASN A 572 -14.58 13.29 8.98
CA ASN A 572 -14.56 13.07 10.43
C ASN A 572 -15.77 13.65 11.17
N GLN A 573 -16.84 14.05 10.47
CA GLN A 573 -18.10 14.53 11.06
C GLN A 573 -19.11 13.41 11.35
N ARG A 574 -18.76 12.16 11.15
CA ARG A 574 -19.58 11.01 11.51
C ARG A 574 -19.69 10.85 13.02
N ARG A 575 -20.69 10.05 13.45
CA ARG A 575 -20.84 9.68 14.88
C ARG A 575 -19.53 9.10 15.43
N MET A 576 -19.20 9.46 16.66
CA MET A 576 -17.92 9.04 17.28
C MET A 576 -17.79 7.52 17.47
N ILE A 577 -18.87 6.76 17.39
CA ILE A 577 -18.80 5.29 17.35
C ILE A 577 -18.00 4.76 16.14
N TYR A 578 -17.86 5.56 15.09
CA TYR A 578 -17.03 5.25 13.92
C TYR A 578 -15.59 5.76 14.03
N ALA A 579 -15.22 6.43 15.12
CA ALA A 579 -13.87 6.91 15.32
C ALA A 579 -12.91 5.75 15.64
N HIS A 580 -11.80 5.69 14.91
CA HIS A 580 -10.74 4.76 15.19
C HIS A 580 -10.04 5.14 16.50
N LYS A 581 -10.10 4.26 17.49
CA LYS A 581 -9.42 4.43 18.78
C LYS A 581 -8.02 3.82 18.71
N VAL A 582 -7.00 4.66 18.87
CA VAL A 582 -5.63 4.21 19.06
C VAL A 582 -5.46 3.86 20.54
N ARG A 583 -5.05 2.61 20.83
CA ARG A 583 -4.90 2.14 22.21
C ARG A 583 -3.86 2.99 22.96
N ARG A 584 -4.18 3.38 24.20
CA ARG A 584 -3.37 4.21 25.10
C ARG A 584 -3.17 5.65 24.65
N GLU A 585 -3.84 6.06 23.55
CA GLU A 585 -3.84 7.46 23.13
C GLU A 585 -5.13 8.13 23.59
N THR A 586 -5.01 9.34 24.08
CA THR A 586 -6.12 10.14 24.58
C THR A 586 -6.35 11.32 23.63
N GLU A 587 -7.54 11.41 23.08
CA GLU A 587 -7.91 12.54 22.23
C GLU A 587 -7.95 13.83 23.05
N ALA A 588 -7.43 14.95 22.50
CA ALA A 588 -7.13 16.16 23.25
C ALA A 588 -8.37 16.85 23.86
N VAL A 589 -9.50 16.83 23.17
CA VAL A 589 -10.74 17.53 23.61
C VAL A 589 -11.58 16.58 24.44
N PHE A 590 -12.01 15.47 23.85
CA PHE A 590 -12.98 14.54 24.46
C PHE A 590 -12.34 13.53 25.42
N GLY A 591 -11.04 13.36 25.34
CA GLY A 591 -10.29 12.59 26.35
C GLY A 591 -10.41 13.19 27.75
N ALA A 592 -10.51 14.52 27.86
CA ALA A 592 -10.75 15.22 29.13
C ALA A 592 -12.12 14.89 29.76
N PHE A 593 -13.06 14.32 28.99
CA PHE A 593 -14.40 13.92 29.45
C PHE A 593 -14.46 12.44 29.84
N ASP A 594 -13.38 11.89 30.36
CA ASP A 594 -13.29 10.50 30.83
C ASP A 594 -13.49 9.45 29.71
N CYS A 595 -13.25 9.81 28.45
CA CYS A 595 -13.28 8.87 27.34
C CYS A 595 -12.19 7.81 27.53
N PRO A 596 -12.51 6.50 27.57
CA PRO A 596 -11.51 5.46 27.75
C PRO A 596 -10.47 5.46 26.63
N ASP A 597 -9.21 5.17 26.99
CA ASP A 597 -8.06 5.08 26.06
C ASP A 597 -8.02 3.78 25.24
N ALA A 598 -9.04 2.93 25.40
CA ALA A 598 -9.15 1.61 24.76
C ALA A 598 -8.02 0.62 25.10
N GLY A 599 -7.18 0.91 26.10
CA GLY A 599 -6.12 0.02 26.57
C GLY A 599 -6.66 -1.21 27.30
N GLN A 600 -7.75 -1.04 28.05
CA GLN A 600 -8.37 -2.08 28.86
C GLN A 600 -9.90 -2.05 28.77
N SER A 601 -10.54 -3.19 29.12
CA SER A 601 -11.99 -3.24 29.27
C SER A 601 -12.43 -2.44 30.48
N THR A 602 -13.39 -1.54 30.30
CA THR A 602 -13.94 -0.67 31.34
C THR A 602 -15.41 -1.00 31.58
N ALA A 603 -15.72 -1.58 32.72
CA ALA A 603 -17.09 -2.00 33.07
C ALA A 603 -17.98 -0.82 33.48
N ARG A 604 -17.39 0.20 34.13
CA ARG A 604 -18.02 1.48 34.49
C ARG A 604 -17.08 2.60 34.13
N ARG A 605 -17.55 3.60 33.39
CA ARG A 605 -16.76 4.79 33.08
C ARG A 605 -16.61 5.67 34.32
N ARG A 606 -15.50 6.37 34.40
CA ARG A 606 -15.33 7.45 35.37
C ARG A 606 -16.17 8.64 34.95
N GLU A 607 -16.65 9.39 35.91
CA GLU A 607 -17.31 10.67 35.69
C GLU A 607 -16.64 11.70 36.57
N SER A 608 -15.88 12.60 35.96
CA SER A 608 -15.20 13.69 36.63
C SER A 608 -15.77 15.03 36.15
N THR A 609 -15.72 16.06 37.00
CA THR A 609 -16.00 17.43 36.61
C THR A 609 -14.75 18.25 36.87
N THR A 610 -14.11 18.72 35.79
CA THR A 610 -12.82 19.41 35.86
C THR A 610 -12.84 20.74 35.10
N PRO A 611 -12.03 21.73 35.53
CA PRO A 611 -11.89 22.98 34.79
C PRO A 611 -11.44 22.81 33.34
N ILE A 612 -10.66 21.77 33.04
CA ILE A 612 -10.20 21.45 31.68
C ILE A 612 -11.36 21.13 30.75
N GLN A 613 -12.40 20.44 31.25
CA GLN A 613 -13.62 20.16 30.47
C GLN A 613 -14.31 21.46 30.05
N ALA A 614 -14.50 22.39 30.97
CA ALA A 614 -15.08 23.70 30.69
C ALA A 614 -14.22 24.52 29.71
N LEU A 615 -12.90 24.50 29.88
CA LEU A 615 -11.96 25.17 28.97
C LEU A 615 -12.05 24.58 27.56
N ASN A 616 -12.10 23.25 27.43
CA ASN A 616 -12.21 22.58 26.12
C ASN A 616 -13.54 22.91 25.43
N LEU A 617 -14.66 22.90 26.15
CA LEU A 617 -15.98 23.26 25.60
C LEU A 617 -16.11 24.76 25.28
N PHE A 618 -15.21 25.58 25.79
CA PHE A 618 -15.23 27.01 25.52
C PHE A 618 -14.22 27.45 24.47
N ASN A 619 -13.02 26.85 24.42
CA ASN A 619 -11.89 27.35 23.64
C ASN A 619 -11.29 26.35 22.63
N SER A 620 -11.67 25.06 22.65
CA SER A 620 -11.12 24.14 21.68
C SER A 620 -11.50 24.54 20.26
N ARG A 621 -10.61 24.25 19.31
CA ARG A 621 -10.87 24.48 17.88
C ARG A 621 -12.17 23.80 17.44
N PHE A 622 -12.42 22.59 17.91
CA PHE A 622 -13.66 21.86 17.65
C PHE A 622 -14.90 22.66 18.07
N THR A 623 -14.88 23.22 19.29
CA THR A 623 -15.98 24.04 19.81
C THR A 623 -16.16 25.32 19.00
N LEU A 624 -15.07 25.99 18.66
CA LEU A 624 -15.14 27.22 17.86
C LEU A 624 -15.73 26.98 16.47
N GLU A 625 -15.30 25.91 15.80
CA GLU A 625 -15.81 25.54 14.47
C GLU A 625 -17.26 25.07 14.51
N THR A 626 -17.68 24.32 15.53
CA THR A 626 -19.09 23.89 15.70
C THR A 626 -20.00 25.03 16.10
N ALA A 627 -19.54 25.95 16.94
CA ALA A 627 -20.32 27.15 17.29
C ALA A 627 -20.49 28.10 16.08
N ALA A 628 -19.49 28.26 15.24
CA ALA A 628 -19.60 29.00 14.00
C ALA A 628 -20.57 28.31 13.01
N ALA A 629 -20.55 26.99 12.92
CA ALA A 629 -21.49 26.23 12.11
C ALA A 629 -22.93 26.35 12.63
N LEU A 630 -23.13 26.32 13.95
CA LEU A 630 -24.45 26.59 14.57
C LEU A 630 -24.93 28.00 14.20
N ALA A 631 -24.09 29.01 14.30
CA ALA A 631 -24.45 30.38 13.92
C ALA A 631 -24.93 30.48 12.45
N ALA A 632 -24.23 29.82 11.54
CA ALA A 632 -24.63 29.73 10.13
C ALA A 632 -25.97 29.01 9.95
N ARG A 633 -26.18 27.89 10.65
CA ARG A 633 -27.46 27.17 10.66
C ARG A 633 -28.61 28.00 11.14
N LEU A 634 -28.45 28.71 12.27
CA LEU A 634 -29.50 29.57 12.83
C LEU A 634 -29.89 30.66 11.85
N HIS A 635 -28.93 31.25 11.15
CA HIS A 635 -29.21 32.23 10.11
C HIS A 635 -30.00 31.65 8.93
N GLN A 636 -29.70 30.39 8.53
CA GLN A 636 -30.46 29.69 7.49
C GLN A 636 -31.88 29.30 7.96
N ASP A 637 -32.02 28.82 9.20
CA ASP A 637 -33.29 28.29 9.72
C ASP A 637 -34.34 29.43 9.92
N VAL A 638 -33.92 30.61 10.45
CA VAL A 638 -34.85 31.63 10.92
C VAL A 638 -34.51 33.05 10.49
N GLY A 639 -33.50 33.25 9.62
CA GLY A 639 -33.07 34.57 9.12
C GLY A 639 -32.25 35.39 10.12
N ALA A 640 -32.24 36.70 9.99
CA ALA A 640 -31.35 37.62 10.72
C ALA A 640 -31.90 38.19 12.04
N ASP A 641 -33.11 37.81 12.46
CA ASP A 641 -33.73 38.27 13.69
C ASP A 641 -33.07 37.64 14.92
N PRO A 642 -32.40 38.39 15.80
CA PRO A 642 -31.66 37.85 16.94
C PRO A 642 -32.55 37.09 17.92
N SER A 643 -33.76 37.58 18.19
CA SER A 643 -34.69 36.95 19.15
C SER A 643 -35.11 35.57 18.62
N ARG A 644 -35.48 35.45 17.33
CA ARG A 644 -35.84 34.18 16.69
C ARG A 644 -34.63 33.22 16.64
N GLN A 645 -33.41 33.74 16.39
CA GLN A 645 -32.18 32.95 16.39
C GLN A 645 -31.86 32.39 17.78
N ILE A 646 -32.05 33.17 18.83
CA ILE A 646 -31.85 32.70 20.22
C ILE A 646 -32.88 31.59 20.55
N VAL A 647 -34.15 31.85 20.24
CA VAL A 647 -35.21 30.82 20.47
C VAL A 647 -34.80 29.51 19.75
N ARG A 648 -34.43 29.60 18.48
CA ARG A 648 -34.03 28.42 17.70
C ARG A 648 -32.78 27.73 18.25
N ALA A 649 -31.82 28.46 18.78
CA ALA A 649 -30.62 27.91 19.42
C ALA A 649 -30.98 27.07 20.66
N TYR A 650 -31.89 27.59 21.51
CA TYR A 650 -32.37 26.87 22.69
C TYR A 650 -33.20 25.60 22.33
N GLU A 651 -34.07 25.70 21.31
CA GLU A 651 -34.77 24.54 20.79
C GLU A 651 -33.84 23.43 20.32
N LEU A 652 -32.78 23.79 19.59
CA LEU A 652 -31.81 22.83 19.09
C LEU A 652 -30.92 22.24 20.18
N ALA A 653 -30.47 23.06 21.14
CA ALA A 653 -29.55 22.64 22.19
C ALA A 653 -30.25 21.93 23.37
N PHE A 654 -31.46 22.41 23.76
CA PHE A 654 -32.13 22.01 24.99
C PHE A 654 -33.52 21.45 24.78
N SER A 655 -34.01 21.42 23.53
CA SER A 655 -35.40 20.96 23.21
C SER A 655 -36.48 21.77 23.91
N ARG A 656 -36.21 23.02 24.28
CA ARG A 656 -37.17 23.97 24.88
C ARG A 656 -36.94 25.40 24.37
N THR A 657 -37.89 26.26 24.53
CA THR A 657 -37.70 27.70 24.33
C THR A 657 -36.98 28.37 25.52
N PRO A 658 -36.25 29.48 25.30
CA PRO A 658 -35.67 30.22 26.41
C PRO A 658 -36.73 30.87 27.27
N THR A 659 -36.44 31.01 28.55
CA THR A 659 -37.22 31.89 29.44
C THR A 659 -37.06 33.36 29.03
N ALA A 660 -37.96 34.22 29.54
CA ALA A 660 -37.87 35.65 29.30
C ALA A 660 -36.54 36.28 29.79
N ASP A 661 -35.97 35.72 30.88
CA ASP A 661 -34.72 36.16 31.45
C ASP A 661 -33.51 35.70 30.61
N GLU A 662 -33.52 34.47 30.14
CA GLU A 662 -32.52 33.95 29.22
C GLU A 662 -32.50 34.70 27.90
N LEU A 663 -33.65 35.00 27.34
CA LEU A 663 -33.76 35.76 26.11
C LEU A 663 -33.21 37.19 26.31
N ARG A 664 -33.58 37.89 27.40
CA ARG A 664 -33.05 39.21 27.73
C ARG A 664 -31.54 39.21 27.97
N ALA A 665 -30.98 38.17 28.55
CA ALA A 665 -29.56 38.07 28.79
C ALA A 665 -28.77 37.77 27.51
N ALA A 666 -29.31 36.94 26.61
CA ALA A 666 -28.64 36.53 25.37
C ALA A 666 -28.67 37.61 24.27
N GLU A 667 -29.76 38.38 24.17
CA GLU A 667 -29.97 39.31 23.07
C GLU A 667 -28.88 40.39 22.93
N PRO A 668 -28.40 41.07 23.99
CA PRO A 668 -27.29 42.03 23.92
C PRO A 668 -25.99 41.38 23.43
N ILE A 669 -25.71 40.14 23.88
CA ILE A 669 -24.51 39.40 23.48
C ILE A 669 -24.56 39.09 21.99
N VAL A 670 -25.69 38.60 21.49
CA VAL A 670 -25.87 38.25 20.08
C VAL A 670 -25.76 39.53 19.20
N ARG A 671 -26.35 40.64 19.63
CA ARG A 671 -26.27 41.93 18.90
C ARG A 671 -24.83 42.49 18.84
N ALA A 672 -24.06 42.34 19.92
CA ALA A 672 -22.70 42.89 20.01
C ALA A 672 -21.63 41.99 19.41
N HIS A 673 -21.77 40.69 19.55
CA HIS A 673 -20.72 39.70 19.28
C HIS A 673 -21.13 38.58 18.33
N GLY A 674 -22.39 38.57 17.87
CA GLY A 674 -22.92 37.49 17.00
C GLY A 674 -23.32 36.22 17.74
N LEU A 675 -23.70 35.22 16.98
CA LEU A 675 -24.28 33.94 17.50
C LEU A 675 -23.24 32.94 18.00
N ALA A 676 -22.00 32.97 17.51
CA ALA A 676 -21.00 32.01 17.90
C ALA A 676 -20.65 32.01 19.40
N PRO A 677 -20.53 33.17 20.10
CA PRO A 677 -20.37 33.19 21.56
C PRO A 677 -21.57 32.56 22.30
N LEU A 678 -22.79 32.77 21.84
CA LEU A 678 -23.99 32.13 22.40
C LEU A 678 -23.87 30.61 22.24
N GLY A 679 -23.50 30.11 21.05
CA GLY A 679 -23.31 28.67 20.80
C GLY A 679 -22.30 28.07 21.77
N ARG A 680 -21.16 28.72 22.01
CA ARG A 680 -20.14 28.30 22.99
C ARG A 680 -20.71 28.24 24.42
N ALA A 681 -21.50 29.23 24.82
CA ALA A 681 -22.12 29.24 26.13
C ALA A 681 -23.13 28.09 26.31
N LEU A 682 -23.96 27.84 25.29
CA LEU A 682 -24.93 26.74 25.31
C LEU A 682 -24.22 25.38 25.41
N PHE A 683 -23.18 25.13 24.61
CA PHE A 683 -22.40 23.86 24.65
C PHE A 683 -21.68 23.62 25.97
N ASN A 684 -21.35 24.68 26.71
CA ASN A 684 -20.69 24.59 28.02
C ASN A 684 -21.65 24.63 29.21
N SER A 685 -22.95 24.66 28.96
CA SER A 685 -23.95 24.66 30.03
C SER A 685 -24.19 23.27 30.61
N ASN A 686 -24.57 23.21 31.89
CA ASN A 686 -24.95 21.96 32.50
C ASN A 686 -26.17 21.31 31.83
N GLU A 687 -27.11 22.10 31.34
CA GLU A 687 -28.30 21.60 30.63
C GLU A 687 -27.96 20.89 29.31
N PHE A 688 -26.83 21.24 28.67
CA PHE A 688 -26.32 20.52 27.50
C PHE A 688 -25.56 19.24 27.85
N LEU A 689 -24.91 19.23 29.01
CA LEU A 689 -24.01 18.13 29.40
C LEU A 689 -24.65 17.06 30.24
N PHE A 690 -25.77 17.35 30.89
CA PHE A 690 -26.45 16.42 31.78
C PHE A 690 -27.84 16.09 31.25
N LEU A 691 -28.22 14.82 31.36
CA LEU A 691 -29.58 14.38 31.24
C LEU A 691 -30.28 14.69 32.57
N PRO A 692 -31.35 15.47 32.55
CA PRO A 692 -32.06 15.86 33.77
C PRO A 692 -32.73 14.73 34.49
#